data_825d78ec1f2b55d6f594f47d7fa095a2
#
_entry.id   825d78ec1f2b55d6f594f47d7fa095a2
#
_cell.length_a   1.000
_cell.length_b   1.000
_cell.length_c   1.000
_cell.angle_alpha   90.00
_cell.angle_beta   90.00
_cell.angle_gamma   90.00
#
_symmetry.space_group_name_H-M   'P 1'
#
loop_
_entity.id
_entity.type
_entity.pdbx_description
1 polymer ?
#
loop_
_entity_poly.entity_id
_entity_poly.type
_entity_poly.pdbx_seq_one_letter_code
_entity_poly.pdbx_strand_id
1 'polypeptide(L)'
;MEKNXLRGEKVKRFLFVLTLTISVLLVGEVQHVLRIDFSRQGPEIPETFHGIFFEDINHAVDGGLYVELVRNRSFEQKTRKYEGWQIERGDSVKSSIEETYPLNENNTHYFELKFPETDRATLTNLGYGGIVVFQGQEYTFSTYLSGDFTGTITALITDDNEVLASGNVLLHQPAGGWKKYMLNLIPTKTSTNSRLSISILGSGTLRIDMVSLMPRKNWNGMREDLLRMLEDLKPGFIRFPGGCLVQGNTLENAYRWKESIGSVEQRKTKWNFWGYYQTLGIGFYEYLLLCERLEAEPVPIFNPGISFQIESPEYASEEELKEWIQDVLDFLEFANDATDTYWGGVRASLGHPEPFNVKYIGVGNENWGPRYWENFEKFREAIKKRYPDVKIIFSGPPSYEGTDFRQAWRWARENNVEIFDEHIYASPEWMLANTDRYNRYDRNGPKVMLGEYAAHTDGKRNNWQAALAEAAFLTGVERNSDVVIMASYAPLFNRVGWSQWVPDLIWFDGYRVFGTPSYYVQRVFAENRGDVVIHSELTNEEYRMFGYRYKHLYHVVTYDEKSKELIIKVVNPWPEDRTVRLEIQGIGLEGNGKEILISGGPKDENSFDELKIVPKERIITGLNTSFEYTFKAYTVTVLRLKVR
;
A
#
# COMPACT_ATOMS: atom_id res chain seq x y z
N MET A 1 25.38 27.08 -74.25
CA MET A 1 24.79 28.15 -75.06
C MET A 1 23.94 28.99 -74.19
N GLU A 2 24.45 30.09 -73.93
CA GLU A 2 24.04 31.50 -73.92
C GLU A 2 23.10 31.83 -72.72
N LYS A 3 23.61 32.61 -71.77
CA LYS A 3 23.66 34.10 -71.64
C LYS A 3 22.27 34.70 -71.81
N ASN A 4 21.63 35.37 -70.88
CA ASN A 4 21.96 36.67 -70.31
C ASN A 4 20.97 37.09 -69.18
N UNK A 5 21.05 37.66 -68.13
CA UNK A 5 21.16 38.58 -67.77
C UNK A 5 20.91 39.24 -66.93
N LEU A 6 21.41 39.92 -66.73
CA LEU A 6 21.55 41.14 -65.92
C LEU A 6 20.48 42.19 -66.17
N ARG A 7 19.72 42.49 -65.11
CA ARG A 7 19.45 43.92 -64.87
C ARG A 7 19.18 44.08 -63.38
N GLY A 8 20.09 44.82 -62.74
CA GLY A 8 19.92 45.24 -61.35
C GLY A 8 18.89 46.32 -61.23
N GLU A 9 17.99 46.08 -60.30
CA GLU A 9 17.20 47.19 -59.76
C GLU A 9 17.68 47.48 -58.37
N LYS A 10 18.14 48.67 -58.12
CA LYS A 10 18.52 49.23 -56.86
C LYS A 10 17.24 49.33 -56.04
N VAL A 11 17.06 48.41 -55.07
CA VAL A 11 16.06 48.56 -54.02
C VAL A 11 16.62 49.59 -53.06
N LYS A 12 16.05 50.78 -53.10
CA LYS A 12 16.26 51.79 -52.09
C LYS A 12 15.81 51.21 -50.75
N ARG A 13 16.75 50.98 -49.84
CA ARG A 13 16.47 50.70 -48.44
C ARG A 13 15.85 51.98 -47.84
N PHE A 14 14.54 52.00 -47.73
CA PHE A 14 13.84 52.89 -46.84
C PHE A 14 14.08 52.37 -45.42
N LEU A 15 14.95 53.01 -44.69
CA LEU A 15 15.11 52.81 -43.27
C LEU A 15 13.88 53.46 -42.63
N PHE A 16 12.85 52.65 -42.42
CA PHE A 16 11.77 53.05 -41.52
C PHE A 16 12.32 52.87 -40.12
N VAL A 17 12.75 53.92 -39.50
CA VAL A 17 12.98 53.98 -38.04
C VAL A 17 11.58 53.94 -37.41
N LEU A 18 11.10 52.75 -37.21
CA LEU A 18 9.94 52.54 -36.38
C LEU A 18 10.43 52.80 -34.96
N THR A 19 10.20 53.98 -34.44
CA THR A 19 10.27 54.25 -33.01
C THR A 19 9.14 53.41 -32.39
N LEU A 20 9.47 52.18 -32.01
CA LEU A 20 8.64 51.37 -31.16
C LEU A 20 8.70 52.07 -29.81
N THR A 21 7.77 52.96 -29.53
CA THR A 21 7.40 53.29 -28.16
C THR A 21 6.88 51.98 -27.58
N ILE A 22 7.77 51.26 -26.94
CA ILE A 22 7.38 50.19 -26.05
C ILE A 22 6.63 50.93 -24.90
N SER A 23 5.33 51.07 -25.11
CA SER A 23 4.45 51.21 -23.93
C SER A 23 4.65 49.91 -23.21
N VAL A 24 5.54 49.89 -22.24
CA VAL A 24 5.49 48.90 -21.18
C VAL A 24 4.15 49.15 -20.52
N LEU A 25 3.12 48.53 -21.07
CA LEU A 25 1.98 48.19 -20.25
C LEU A 25 2.62 47.37 -19.14
N LEU A 26 2.84 48.00 -18.00
CA LEU A 26 2.85 47.30 -16.75
C LEU A 26 1.48 46.61 -16.70
N VAL A 27 1.39 45.44 -17.30
CA VAL A 27 0.38 44.46 -16.90
C VAL A 27 0.75 44.25 -15.43
N GLY A 28 0.08 44.92 -14.55
CA GLY A 28 0.23 44.69 -13.13
C GLY A 28 0.10 43.20 -12.97
N GLU A 29 1.14 42.58 -12.44
CA GLU A 29 1.13 41.16 -12.10
C GLU A 29 -0.23 40.90 -11.47
N VAL A 30 -1.03 39.99 -12.05
CA VAL A 30 -2.34 39.68 -11.49
C VAL A 30 -2.08 39.15 -10.09
N GLN A 31 -2.33 39.98 -9.10
CA GLN A 31 -2.04 39.65 -7.73
C GLN A 31 -3.07 38.63 -7.25
N HIS A 32 -2.65 37.39 -7.10
CA HIS A 32 -3.49 36.37 -6.51
C HIS A 32 -3.79 36.75 -5.05
N VAL A 33 -5.03 36.58 -4.64
CA VAL A 33 -5.44 36.83 -3.26
C VAL A 33 -6.10 35.55 -2.72
N LEU A 34 -5.62 35.06 -1.59
CA LEU A 34 -6.24 33.97 -0.85
C LEU A 34 -6.95 34.61 0.37
N ARG A 35 -8.28 34.62 0.31
CA ARG A 35 -9.13 35.10 1.41
C ARG A 35 -9.56 33.91 2.24
N ILE A 36 -9.31 33.98 3.53
CA ILE A 36 -9.63 32.94 4.50
C ILE A 36 -10.57 33.54 5.54
N ASP A 37 -11.76 32.96 5.68
CA ASP A 37 -12.75 33.42 6.64
C ASP A 37 -12.91 32.41 7.76
N PHE A 38 -12.19 32.60 8.84
CA PHE A 38 -12.17 31.66 9.98
C PHE A 38 -13.56 31.53 10.63
N SER A 39 -14.42 32.53 10.54
CA SER A 39 -15.77 32.48 11.11
C SER A 39 -16.70 31.52 10.34
N ARG A 40 -16.30 31.10 9.14
CA ARG A 40 -17.08 30.19 8.28
C ARG A 40 -16.39 28.84 8.23
N GLN A 41 -16.76 27.98 9.17
CA GLN A 41 -16.26 26.62 9.22
C GLN A 41 -17.03 25.74 8.21
N GLY A 42 -16.29 24.90 7.52
CA GLY A 42 -16.81 23.90 6.58
C GLY A 42 -16.96 22.54 7.25
N PRO A 43 -16.81 21.46 6.49
CA PRO A 43 -16.97 20.11 7.06
C PRO A 43 -15.84 19.75 8.02
N GLU A 44 -16.18 18.90 8.99
CA GLU A 44 -15.19 18.22 9.83
C GLU A 44 -14.41 17.21 8.98
N ILE A 45 -13.16 16.98 9.32
CA ILE A 45 -12.31 16.00 8.63
C ILE A 45 -12.19 14.77 9.54
N PRO A 46 -12.74 13.62 9.14
CA PRO A 46 -12.69 12.45 10.01
C PRO A 46 -11.26 11.97 10.28
N GLU A 47 -11.05 11.37 11.43
CA GLU A 47 -9.74 10.77 11.78
C GLU A 47 -9.34 9.69 10.78
N THR A 48 -10.31 9.03 10.17
CA THR A 48 -10.12 8.02 9.13
C THR A 48 -9.73 8.59 7.76
N PHE A 49 -9.61 9.91 7.59
CA PHE A 49 -9.53 10.51 6.25
C PHE A 49 -8.33 10.01 5.43
N HIS A 50 -7.12 10.05 5.99
CA HIS A 50 -5.91 9.56 5.32
C HIS A 50 -5.60 8.15 5.80
N GLY A 51 -5.45 7.21 4.89
CA GLY A 51 -5.17 5.83 5.27
C GLY A 51 -4.21 5.12 4.33
N ILE A 52 -4.15 3.80 4.51
CA ILE A 52 -3.27 2.91 3.76
C ILE A 52 -4.11 1.85 3.06
N PHE A 53 -3.81 1.59 1.79
CA PHE A 53 -4.25 0.39 1.06
C PHE A 53 -3.12 -0.63 1.12
N PHE A 54 -3.40 -1.80 1.67
CA PHE A 54 -2.41 -2.89 1.77
C PHE A 54 -2.88 -4.09 0.93
N GLU A 55 -1.99 -4.56 0.06
CA GLU A 55 -2.21 -5.78 -0.74
C GLU A 55 -0.88 -6.51 -0.90
N ASP A 56 -0.91 -7.84 -0.91
CA ASP A 56 0.26 -8.64 -1.26
C ASP A 56 0.40 -8.66 -2.79
N ILE A 57 0.95 -7.58 -3.31
CA ILE A 57 1.34 -7.34 -4.70
C ILE A 57 2.81 -6.92 -4.66
N ASN A 58 3.57 -7.16 -5.72
CA ASN A 58 4.98 -6.75 -5.78
C ASN A 58 5.82 -7.36 -4.64
N HIS A 59 5.43 -8.57 -4.17
CA HIS A 59 6.06 -9.22 -3.01
C HIS A 59 6.01 -8.35 -1.76
N ALA A 60 4.88 -7.71 -1.52
CA ALA A 60 4.70 -6.83 -0.35
C ALA A 60 4.72 -7.61 0.97
N VAL A 61 4.25 -8.86 0.98
CA VAL A 61 4.24 -9.71 2.18
C VAL A 61 5.39 -10.71 2.12
N ASP A 62 5.26 -11.80 1.35
CA ASP A 62 6.33 -12.80 1.22
C ASP A 62 7.50 -12.19 0.43
N GLY A 63 8.66 -12.09 1.08
CA GLY A 63 9.81 -11.37 0.53
C GLY A 63 9.81 -9.88 0.85
N GLY A 64 8.82 -9.42 1.64
CA GLY A 64 8.65 -8.01 2.01
C GLY A 64 8.41 -7.84 3.51
N LEU A 65 7.19 -7.46 3.86
CA LEU A 65 6.84 -7.19 5.27
C LEU A 65 7.03 -8.41 6.17
N TYR A 66 6.71 -9.61 5.68
CA TYR A 66 6.92 -10.86 6.43
C TYR A 66 8.41 -11.20 6.45
N VAL A 67 8.97 -11.34 7.65
CA VAL A 67 10.42 -11.49 7.83
C VAL A 67 10.96 -12.89 7.50
N GLU A 68 10.14 -13.82 7.02
CA GLU A 68 10.59 -15.14 6.60
C GLU A 68 11.57 -15.02 5.43
N LEU A 69 12.78 -15.52 5.61
CA LEU A 69 13.85 -15.41 4.62
C LEU A 69 13.87 -16.60 3.65
N VAL A 70 13.21 -17.73 4.02
CA VAL A 70 13.15 -18.93 3.19
C VAL A 70 11.99 -18.81 2.19
N ARG A 71 12.29 -18.97 0.93
CA ARG A 71 11.28 -18.99 -0.14
C ARG A 71 10.79 -20.41 -0.33
N ASN A 72 9.46 -20.61 -0.50
CA ASN A 72 8.85 -21.93 -0.72
C ASN A 72 9.20 -22.89 0.42
N ARG A 73 8.93 -22.46 1.65
CA ARG A 73 9.36 -23.14 2.89
C ARG A 73 8.71 -24.51 3.13
N SER A 74 7.54 -24.76 2.52
CA SER A 74 6.74 -25.97 2.77
C SER A 74 6.46 -26.80 1.53
N PHE A 75 7.12 -26.51 0.40
CA PHE A 75 7.04 -27.28 -0.84
C PHE A 75 5.61 -27.43 -1.40
N GLU A 76 4.72 -26.51 -1.04
CA GLU A 76 3.29 -26.57 -1.41
C GLU A 76 2.98 -26.03 -2.83
N GLN A 77 3.98 -25.55 -3.55
CA GLN A 77 3.77 -24.98 -4.87
C GLN A 77 3.47 -26.07 -5.88
N LYS A 78 2.25 -26.07 -6.43
CA LYS A 78 1.80 -27.07 -7.42
C LYS A 78 2.63 -27.00 -8.71
N THR A 79 2.97 -25.77 -9.12
CA THR A 79 3.91 -25.51 -10.20
C THR A 79 5.18 -24.91 -9.59
N ARG A 80 6.30 -24.96 -10.28
CA ARG A 80 7.59 -24.47 -9.75
C ARG A 80 7.93 -25.12 -8.40
N LYS A 81 7.75 -26.45 -8.30
CA LYS A 81 7.83 -27.21 -7.03
C LYS A 81 9.11 -26.94 -6.21
N TYR A 82 10.23 -26.69 -6.89
CA TYR A 82 11.54 -26.46 -6.27
C TYR A 82 11.95 -24.98 -6.29
N GLU A 83 11.02 -24.09 -6.55
CA GLU A 83 11.34 -22.65 -6.61
C GLU A 83 12.03 -22.19 -5.32
N GLY A 84 13.19 -21.54 -5.48
CA GLY A 84 14.00 -21.09 -4.35
C GLY A 84 15.00 -22.12 -3.83
N TRP A 85 14.91 -23.39 -4.27
CA TRP A 85 15.73 -24.48 -3.77
C TRP A 85 16.70 -25.03 -4.82
N GLN A 86 17.92 -25.29 -4.37
CA GLN A 86 18.93 -26.07 -5.11
C GLN A 86 19.21 -27.34 -4.29
N ILE A 87 19.33 -28.50 -4.97
CA ILE A 87 19.45 -29.77 -4.29
C ILE A 87 20.70 -30.50 -4.85
N GLU A 88 21.64 -30.82 -3.98
CA GLU A 88 22.81 -31.64 -4.29
C GLU A 88 22.72 -32.91 -3.44
N ARG A 89 23.07 -34.04 -4.00
CA ARG A 89 22.97 -35.29 -3.26
C ARG A 89 23.95 -36.31 -3.81
N GLY A 90 24.32 -37.27 -2.95
CA GLY A 90 25.13 -38.42 -3.33
C GLY A 90 24.37 -39.31 -4.32
N ASP A 91 25.12 -40.13 -5.05
CA ASP A 91 24.56 -40.94 -6.13
C ASP A 91 23.51 -41.96 -5.64
N SER A 92 23.66 -42.42 -4.39
CA SER A 92 22.72 -43.39 -3.82
C SER A 92 21.42 -42.76 -3.31
N VAL A 93 21.42 -41.46 -3.07
CA VAL A 93 20.31 -40.73 -2.41
C VAL A 93 19.20 -40.44 -3.42
N LYS A 94 17.96 -40.72 -3.05
CA LYS A 94 16.76 -40.36 -3.84
C LYS A 94 16.06 -39.20 -3.15
N SER A 95 15.51 -38.30 -3.95
CA SER A 95 14.76 -37.15 -3.44
C SER A 95 13.47 -36.93 -4.23
N SER A 96 12.41 -36.51 -3.55
CA SER A 96 11.11 -36.20 -4.17
C SER A 96 10.30 -35.29 -3.26
N ILE A 97 9.27 -34.66 -3.82
CA ILE A 97 8.23 -34.01 -3.05
C ILE A 97 7.07 -35.01 -2.97
N GLU A 98 6.63 -35.30 -1.77
CA GLU A 98 5.64 -36.32 -1.46
C GLU A 98 4.47 -35.72 -0.66
N GLU A 99 3.35 -36.45 -0.58
CA GLU A 99 2.14 -36.04 0.16
C GLU A 99 1.49 -37.17 0.96
N THR A 100 2.12 -38.33 1.02
CA THR A 100 1.56 -39.53 1.69
C THR A 100 1.48 -39.36 3.21
N TYR A 101 2.42 -38.63 3.81
CA TYR A 101 2.51 -38.42 5.26
C TYR A 101 2.56 -36.91 5.60
N PRO A 102 1.48 -36.18 5.30
CA PRO A 102 1.51 -34.72 5.42
C PRO A 102 1.74 -34.24 6.85
N LEU A 103 2.32 -33.05 6.98
CA LEU A 103 2.44 -32.38 8.27
C LEU A 103 1.05 -32.09 8.88
N ASN A 104 0.15 -31.58 8.05
CA ASN A 104 -1.26 -31.36 8.42
C ASN A 104 -2.09 -31.17 7.13
N GLU A 105 -3.38 -30.93 7.29
CA GLU A 105 -4.33 -30.84 6.17
C GLU A 105 -4.11 -29.64 5.24
N ASN A 106 -3.40 -28.61 5.71
CA ASN A 106 -3.13 -27.39 4.92
C ASN A 106 -1.71 -27.37 4.34
N ASN A 107 -0.78 -28.14 4.95
CA ASN A 107 0.58 -28.34 4.44
C ASN A 107 0.73 -29.83 4.15
N THR A 108 0.31 -30.18 2.94
CA THR A 108 0.18 -31.60 2.52
C THR A 108 1.44 -32.14 1.88
N HIS A 109 2.30 -31.27 1.37
CA HIS A 109 3.54 -31.65 0.69
C HIS A 109 4.73 -31.52 1.62
N TYR A 110 5.74 -32.35 1.39
CA TYR A 110 7.01 -32.30 2.11
C TYR A 110 8.13 -32.82 1.20
N PHE A 111 9.35 -32.48 1.52
CA PHE A 111 10.53 -32.93 0.80
C PHE A 111 11.02 -34.22 1.46
N GLU A 112 11.15 -35.33 0.66
CA GLU A 112 11.63 -36.62 1.14
C GLU A 112 12.98 -36.95 0.55
N LEU A 113 13.91 -37.42 1.41
CA LEU A 113 15.22 -37.93 1.06
C LEU A 113 15.32 -39.37 1.56
N LYS A 114 15.75 -40.29 0.69
CA LYS A 114 15.99 -41.69 1.04
C LYS A 114 17.47 -42.02 0.87
N PHE A 115 18.10 -42.39 1.98
CA PHE A 115 19.52 -42.72 2.08
C PHE A 115 19.62 -44.23 2.34
N PRO A 116 19.80 -45.10 1.30
CA PRO A 116 19.89 -46.53 1.50
C PRO A 116 21.15 -46.95 2.27
N GLU A 117 22.15 -46.10 2.30
CA GLU A 117 23.38 -46.23 3.09
C GLU A 117 23.80 -44.87 3.59
N THR A 118 24.81 -44.75 4.44
CA THR A 118 25.33 -43.47 4.90
C THR A 118 25.85 -42.68 3.69
N ASP A 119 25.22 -41.58 3.41
CA ASP A 119 25.56 -40.70 2.28
C ASP A 119 25.16 -39.25 2.66
N ARG A 120 25.29 -38.31 1.74
CA ARG A 120 25.07 -36.89 2.00
C ARG A 120 24.09 -36.26 1.00
N ALA A 121 23.47 -35.21 1.46
CA ALA A 121 22.66 -34.30 0.62
C ALA A 121 22.79 -32.89 1.16
N THR A 122 22.60 -31.90 0.30
CA THR A 122 22.53 -30.48 0.68
C THR A 122 21.37 -29.84 -0.03
N LEU A 123 20.51 -29.17 0.76
CA LEU A 123 19.44 -28.34 0.23
C LEU A 123 19.83 -26.89 0.49
N THR A 124 19.87 -26.07 -0.55
CA THR A 124 20.24 -24.65 -0.43
C THR A 124 19.07 -23.79 -0.87
N ASN A 125 18.64 -22.88 0.02
CA ASN A 125 17.59 -21.90 -0.27
C ASN A 125 18.21 -20.56 -0.60
N LEU A 126 17.77 -19.98 -1.72
CA LEU A 126 18.29 -18.73 -2.27
C LEU A 126 17.50 -17.49 -1.78
N GLY A 127 16.46 -17.72 -0.99
CA GLY A 127 15.57 -16.64 -0.53
C GLY A 127 14.91 -15.90 -1.69
N TYR A 128 14.83 -14.61 -1.56
CA TYR A 128 14.23 -13.69 -2.54
C TYR A 128 15.32 -12.88 -3.26
N GLY A 129 16.22 -13.62 -3.98
CA GLY A 129 17.36 -12.98 -4.66
C GLY A 129 18.56 -12.75 -3.75
N GLY A 130 18.78 -13.68 -2.82
CA GLY A 130 19.79 -13.62 -1.78
C GLY A 130 19.14 -13.38 -0.42
N ILE A 131 19.72 -13.97 0.61
CA ILE A 131 19.29 -13.81 1.99
C ILE A 131 20.17 -12.73 2.63
N VAL A 132 19.55 -11.71 3.23
CA VAL A 132 20.28 -10.65 3.92
C VAL A 132 20.41 -11.02 5.39
N VAL A 133 21.65 -11.03 5.88
CA VAL A 133 21.92 -11.24 7.30
C VAL A 133 22.91 -10.19 7.81
N PHE A 134 22.79 -9.85 9.09
CA PHE A 134 23.64 -8.83 9.72
C PHE A 134 24.53 -9.46 10.79
N GLN A 135 25.78 -9.07 10.80
CA GLN A 135 26.77 -9.54 11.76
C GLN A 135 26.24 -9.38 13.20
N GLY A 136 26.31 -10.46 13.97
CA GLY A 136 25.94 -10.44 15.38
C GLY A 136 24.44 -10.49 15.66
N GLN A 137 23.58 -10.39 14.64
CA GLN A 137 22.15 -10.57 14.83
C GLN A 137 21.79 -12.06 14.96
N GLU A 138 20.81 -12.34 15.79
CA GLU A 138 20.36 -13.71 16.03
C GLU A 138 19.22 -14.06 15.07
N TYR A 139 19.34 -15.19 14.41
CA TYR A 139 18.33 -15.76 13.49
C TYR A 139 17.89 -17.10 14.04
N THR A 140 16.59 -17.36 14.04
CA THR A 140 16.04 -18.67 14.40
C THR A 140 15.82 -19.47 13.11
N PHE A 141 16.59 -20.53 12.97
CA PHE A 141 16.30 -21.59 11.98
C PHE A 141 15.33 -22.57 12.61
N SER A 142 14.30 -23.01 11.89
CA SER A 142 13.44 -24.09 12.32
C SER A 142 13.01 -24.94 11.14
N THR A 143 12.66 -26.20 11.43
CA THR A 143 12.10 -27.10 10.44
C THR A 143 11.37 -28.25 11.15
N TYR A 144 10.41 -28.84 10.46
CA TYR A 144 9.76 -30.07 10.90
C TYR A 144 10.46 -31.25 10.21
N LEU A 145 10.77 -32.28 10.98
CA LEU A 145 11.42 -33.50 10.49
C LEU A 145 10.60 -34.72 10.93
N SER A 146 10.58 -35.74 10.06
CA SER A 146 9.99 -37.05 10.38
C SER A 146 10.74 -38.17 9.62
N GLY A 147 10.40 -39.41 9.90
CA GLY A 147 10.98 -40.57 9.24
C GLY A 147 11.88 -41.40 10.14
N ASP A 148 12.65 -42.31 9.54
CA ASP A 148 13.54 -43.24 10.27
C ASP A 148 15.02 -42.87 10.10
N PHE A 149 15.32 -41.69 9.63
CA PHE A 149 16.67 -41.18 9.40
C PHE A 149 17.47 -41.06 10.72
N THR A 150 18.72 -41.54 10.67
CA THR A 150 19.70 -41.28 11.74
C THR A 150 20.94 -40.63 11.15
N GLY A 151 21.42 -39.58 11.80
CA GLY A 151 22.56 -38.83 11.29
C GLY A 151 22.61 -37.41 11.81
N THR A 152 23.31 -36.57 11.08
CA THR A 152 23.50 -35.14 11.42
C THR A 152 22.86 -34.27 10.35
N ILE A 153 22.16 -33.25 10.78
CA ILE A 153 21.61 -32.18 9.92
C ILE A 153 22.25 -30.88 10.40
N THR A 154 22.96 -30.20 9.50
CA THR A 154 23.64 -28.93 9.80
C THR A 154 22.98 -27.80 9.03
N ALA A 155 22.44 -26.83 9.74
CA ALA A 155 21.95 -25.59 9.12
C ALA A 155 23.11 -24.59 9.03
N LEU A 156 23.32 -24.04 7.85
CA LEU A 156 24.43 -23.11 7.55
C LEU A 156 23.89 -21.87 6.89
N ILE A 157 24.40 -20.72 7.31
CA ILE A 157 24.26 -19.47 6.52
C ILE A 157 25.61 -19.29 5.81
N THR A 158 25.58 -19.24 4.48
CA THR A 158 26.80 -19.19 3.67
C THR A 158 26.75 -18.00 2.70
N ASP A 159 27.91 -17.41 2.42
CA ASP A 159 28.08 -16.43 1.35
C ASP A 159 29.21 -16.97 0.46
N ASP A 160 28.84 -17.32 -0.77
CA ASP A 160 29.67 -18.14 -1.64
C ASP A 160 30.18 -19.41 -0.88
N ASN A 161 31.46 -19.51 -0.64
CA ASN A 161 32.05 -20.68 0.05
C ASN A 161 32.36 -20.39 1.54
N GLU A 162 32.02 -19.18 2.03
CA GLU A 162 32.27 -18.82 3.43
C GLU A 162 31.07 -19.17 4.30
N VAL A 163 31.31 -19.88 5.40
CA VAL A 163 30.27 -20.15 6.41
C VAL A 163 30.20 -19.00 7.37
N LEU A 164 29.06 -18.30 7.42
CA LEU A 164 28.81 -17.16 8.30
C LEU A 164 28.20 -17.59 9.63
N ALA A 165 27.46 -18.69 9.65
CA ALA A 165 26.87 -19.26 10.87
C ALA A 165 26.58 -20.75 10.64
N SER A 166 26.60 -21.53 11.71
CA SER A 166 26.25 -22.96 11.63
C SER A 166 25.64 -23.47 12.94
N GLY A 167 24.80 -24.49 12.82
CA GLY A 167 24.25 -25.21 13.96
C GLY A 167 23.80 -26.59 13.56
N ASN A 168 23.84 -27.54 14.50
CA ASN A 168 23.59 -28.96 14.22
C ASN A 168 22.35 -29.49 14.94
N VAL A 169 21.61 -30.33 14.26
CA VAL A 169 20.61 -31.25 14.83
C VAL A 169 21.17 -32.67 14.69
N LEU A 170 21.34 -33.36 15.81
CA LEU A 170 21.81 -34.75 15.85
C LEU A 170 20.62 -35.68 16.04
N LEU A 171 20.36 -36.54 15.08
CA LEU A 171 19.29 -37.55 15.14
C LEU A 171 19.88 -38.91 15.43
N HIS A 172 20.05 -39.22 16.72
CA HIS A 172 20.60 -40.50 17.19
C HIS A 172 19.56 -41.61 17.13
N GLN A 173 18.29 -41.25 17.11
CA GLN A 173 17.16 -42.18 16.94
C GLN A 173 16.19 -41.58 15.92
N PRO A 174 15.48 -42.45 15.19
CA PRO A 174 14.53 -41.93 14.20
C PRO A 174 13.56 -40.91 14.80
N ALA A 175 13.25 -39.89 14.05
CA ALA A 175 12.30 -38.88 14.45
C ALA A 175 10.89 -39.43 14.61
N GLY A 176 10.55 -40.52 13.90
CA GLY A 176 9.20 -41.07 13.89
C GLY A 176 8.22 -40.11 13.21
N GLY A 177 7.21 -39.68 13.93
CA GLY A 177 6.27 -38.67 13.43
C GLY A 177 6.91 -37.27 13.37
N TRP A 178 6.18 -36.32 12.85
CA TRP A 178 6.66 -34.94 12.68
C TRP A 178 7.03 -34.26 14.02
N LYS A 179 8.24 -33.71 14.09
CA LYS A 179 8.74 -32.95 15.23
C LYS A 179 9.41 -31.68 14.75
N LYS A 180 9.20 -30.58 15.49
CA LYS A 180 9.84 -29.29 15.18
C LYS A 180 11.23 -29.25 15.84
N TYR A 181 12.21 -28.85 15.07
CA TYR A 181 13.59 -28.62 15.52
C TYR A 181 13.94 -27.16 15.31
N MET A 182 14.69 -26.58 16.25
CA MET A 182 15.05 -25.16 16.22
C MET A 182 16.50 -24.96 16.59
N LEU A 183 17.16 -24.02 15.92
CA LEU A 183 18.55 -23.63 16.17
C LEU A 183 18.65 -22.11 16.10
N ASN A 184 19.53 -21.52 16.91
CA ASN A 184 19.88 -20.11 16.79
C ASN A 184 21.17 -20.00 15.99
N LEU A 185 21.18 -19.14 14.98
CA LEU A 185 22.30 -18.88 14.10
C LEU A 185 22.70 -17.41 14.23
N ILE A 186 23.99 -17.13 14.45
CA ILE A 186 24.51 -15.75 14.62
C ILE A 186 25.62 -15.56 13.58
N PRO A 187 25.34 -14.82 12.49
CA PRO A 187 26.36 -14.59 11.45
C PRO A 187 27.57 -13.82 11.97
N THR A 188 28.75 -14.25 11.55
CA THR A 188 30.03 -13.59 11.88
C THR A 188 30.32 -12.38 11.01
N LYS A 189 29.55 -12.21 9.91
CA LYS A 189 29.65 -11.06 8.97
C LYS A 189 28.28 -10.68 8.46
N THR A 190 28.12 -9.43 8.07
CA THR A 190 26.98 -8.96 7.31
C THR A 190 27.11 -9.42 5.85
N SER A 191 26.06 -9.97 5.28
CA SER A 191 25.97 -10.30 3.86
C SER A 191 24.60 -9.91 3.32
N THR A 192 24.56 -9.38 2.10
CA THR A 192 23.33 -9.08 1.39
C THR A 192 23.00 -10.14 0.35
N ASN A 193 23.81 -11.20 0.23
CA ASN A 193 23.65 -12.25 -0.79
C ASN A 193 23.94 -13.65 -0.24
N SER A 194 23.67 -13.86 1.06
CA SER A 194 23.87 -15.18 1.64
C SER A 194 22.76 -16.16 1.27
N ARG A 195 22.92 -17.41 1.66
CA ARG A 195 22.01 -18.52 1.40
C ARG A 195 21.86 -19.34 2.67
N LEU A 196 20.72 -20.02 2.81
CA LEU A 196 20.53 -21.04 3.85
C LEU A 196 20.84 -22.40 3.23
N SER A 197 21.84 -23.12 3.74
CA SER A 197 22.17 -24.48 3.32
C SER A 197 21.86 -25.46 4.45
N ILE A 198 21.20 -26.55 4.13
CA ILE A 198 20.92 -27.66 5.05
C ILE A 198 21.74 -28.84 4.58
N SER A 199 22.86 -29.12 5.27
CA SER A 199 23.74 -30.23 4.97
C SER A 199 23.33 -31.43 5.81
N ILE A 200 23.15 -32.58 5.15
CA ILE A 200 22.58 -33.79 5.73
C ILE A 200 23.58 -34.94 5.50
N LEU A 201 23.92 -35.66 6.56
CA LEU A 201 24.84 -36.79 6.50
C LEU A 201 24.25 -37.90 7.36
N GLY A 202 23.92 -39.04 6.77
CA GLY A 202 23.33 -40.16 7.51
C GLY A 202 22.69 -41.21 6.61
N SER A 203 21.79 -42.01 7.19
CA SER A 203 21.07 -43.08 6.49
C SER A 203 19.61 -43.17 6.95
N GLY A 204 18.76 -43.74 6.11
CA GLY A 204 17.34 -43.87 6.38
C GLY A 204 16.49 -42.90 5.54
N THR A 205 15.25 -42.71 5.89
CA THR A 205 14.31 -41.82 5.22
C THR A 205 14.13 -40.58 6.07
N LEU A 206 14.43 -39.43 5.49
CA LEU A 206 14.23 -38.10 6.13
C LEU A 206 13.15 -37.34 5.37
N ARG A 207 12.14 -36.87 6.09
CA ARG A 207 11.12 -35.95 5.57
C ARG A 207 11.33 -34.62 6.22
N ILE A 208 11.26 -33.56 5.40
CA ILE A 208 11.53 -32.17 5.79
C ILE A 208 10.37 -31.31 5.34
N ASP A 209 9.89 -30.45 6.24
CA ASP A 209 8.81 -29.49 5.91
C ASP A 209 8.97 -28.22 6.74
N MET A 210 8.30 -27.17 6.33
CA MET A 210 8.23 -25.86 7.01
C MET A 210 9.62 -25.38 7.44
N VAL A 211 10.52 -25.30 6.46
CA VAL A 211 11.87 -24.76 6.68
C VAL A 211 11.77 -23.25 6.82
N SER A 212 12.32 -22.71 7.90
CA SER A 212 12.21 -21.29 8.25
C SER A 212 13.55 -20.73 8.70
N LEU A 213 13.82 -19.48 8.34
CA LEU A 213 14.95 -18.69 8.86
C LEU A 213 14.45 -17.27 9.08
N MET A 214 14.27 -16.86 10.32
CA MET A 214 13.71 -15.57 10.67
C MET A 214 14.62 -14.80 11.63
N PRO A 215 14.84 -13.49 11.40
CA PRO A 215 15.53 -12.68 12.42
C PRO A 215 14.72 -12.72 13.73
N ARG A 216 15.40 -12.94 14.84
CA ARG A 216 14.75 -13.01 16.15
C ARG A 216 14.12 -11.67 16.53
N LYS A 217 14.76 -10.57 16.11
CA LYS A 217 14.23 -9.23 16.33
C LYS A 217 13.24 -8.88 15.21
N ASN A 218 11.97 -8.98 15.52
CA ASN A 218 10.87 -8.60 14.61
C ASN A 218 9.64 -8.30 15.45
N TRP A 219 8.65 -7.68 14.85
CA TRP A 219 7.37 -7.41 15.52
C TRP A 219 6.28 -8.28 14.87
N ASN A 220 5.86 -9.33 15.56
CA ASN A 220 4.82 -10.25 15.07
C ASN A 220 5.08 -10.74 13.62
N GLY A 221 6.34 -11.05 13.32
CA GLY A 221 6.74 -11.53 12.00
C GLY A 221 6.95 -10.45 10.96
N MET A 222 6.92 -9.17 11.35
CA MET A 222 7.03 -8.03 10.43
C MET A 222 8.37 -7.30 10.54
N ARG A 223 8.83 -6.75 9.40
CA ARG A 223 10.08 -5.98 9.26
C ARG A 223 9.91 -4.59 9.87
N GLU A 224 10.77 -4.27 10.83
CA GLU A 224 10.71 -2.99 11.56
C GLU A 224 10.96 -1.77 10.67
N ASP A 225 11.83 -1.86 9.66
CA ASP A 225 12.09 -0.73 8.77
C ASP A 225 10.86 -0.36 7.95
N LEU A 226 10.12 -1.38 7.47
CA LEU A 226 8.88 -1.15 6.73
C LEU A 226 7.77 -0.63 7.66
N LEU A 227 7.70 -1.17 8.89
CA LEU A 227 6.71 -0.69 9.88
C LEU A 227 6.91 0.80 10.20
N ARG A 228 8.17 1.26 10.32
CA ARG A 228 8.45 2.68 10.57
C ARG A 228 7.94 3.57 9.45
N MET A 229 8.07 3.12 8.19
CA MET A 229 7.49 3.86 7.06
C MET A 229 5.98 4.01 7.20
N LEU A 230 5.31 2.96 7.68
CA LEU A 230 3.85 3.00 7.90
C LEU A 230 3.49 3.92 9.08
N GLU A 231 4.25 3.85 10.17
CA GLU A 231 4.07 4.73 11.34
C GLU A 231 4.18 6.20 10.95
N ASP A 232 5.15 6.53 10.11
CA ASP A 232 5.36 7.91 9.64
C ASP A 232 4.20 8.42 8.78
N LEU A 233 3.45 7.53 8.11
CA LEU A 233 2.25 7.92 7.36
C LEU A 233 1.07 8.29 8.24
N LYS A 234 1.10 7.91 9.53
CA LYS A 234 0.03 8.17 10.50
C LYS A 234 -1.37 7.85 9.94
N PRO A 235 -1.59 6.62 9.49
CA PRO A 235 -2.85 6.30 8.83
C PRO A 235 -4.02 6.29 9.81
N GLY A 236 -5.15 6.86 9.38
CA GLY A 236 -6.41 6.77 10.13
C GLY A 236 -7.17 5.48 9.85
N PHE A 237 -6.82 4.76 8.78
CA PHE A 237 -7.38 3.44 8.49
C PHE A 237 -6.38 2.60 7.70
N ILE A 238 -6.59 1.28 7.72
CA ILE A 238 -5.89 0.33 6.85
C ILE A 238 -6.94 -0.51 6.11
N ARG A 239 -6.95 -0.41 4.78
CA ARG A 239 -7.74 -1.25 3.89
C ARG A 239 -6.90 -2.49 3.53
N PHE A 240 -7.38 -3.67 3.90
CA PHE A 240 -6.66 -4.94 3.70
C PHE A 240 -7.65 -6.07 3.42
N PRO A 241 -7.24 -7.25 2.95
CA PRO A 241 -5.89 -7.69 2.61
C PRO A 241 -5.46 -7.29 1.20
N GLY A 242 -6.31 -6.56 0.47
CA GLY A 242 -5.96 -6.12 -0.88
C GLY A 242 -7.15 -5.71 -1.72
N GLY A 243 -6.90 -5.67 -3.01
CA GLY A 243 -7.87 -5.41 -4.06
C GLY A 243 -8.13 -6.70 -4.85
N CYS A 244 -7.46 -6.87 -6.01
CA CYS A 244 -7.63 -8.06 -6.87
C CYS A 244 -7.28 -9.36 -6.14
N LEU A 245 -6.38 -9.30 -5.16
CA LEU A 245 -6.04 -10.45 -4.32
C LEU A 245 -7.28 -11.04 -3.62
N VAL A 246 -8.22 -10.18 -3.20
CA VAL A 246 -9.46 -10.61 -2.54
C VAL A 246 -10.32 -11.44 -3.50
N GLN A 247 -10.35 -11.03 -4.77
CA GLN A 247 -11.17 -11.69 -5.79
C GLN A 247 -10.57 -13.04 -6.23
N GLY A 248 -9.24 -13.09 -6.42
CA GLY A 248 -8.57 -14.25 -6.99
C GLY A 248 -8.83 -14.39 -8.49
N ASN A 249 -7.99 -15.16 -9.19
CA ASN A 249 -8.24 -15.51 -10.59
C ASN A 249 -9.43 -16.48 -10.70
N THR A 250 -9.60 -17.31 -9.67
CA THR A 250 -10.72 -18.23 -9.48
C THR A 250 -11.23 -18.09 -8.05
N LEU A 251 -12.42 -18.58 -7.76
CA LEU A 251 -12.92 -18.58 -6.38
C LEU A 251 -12.06 -19.45 -5.45
N GLU A 252 -11.43 -20.50 -5.97
CA GLU A 252 -10.46 -21.33 -5.21
C GLU A 252 -9.28 -20.47 -4.72
N ASN A 253 -8.82 -19.52 -5.54
CA ASN A 253 -7.67 -18.67 -5.21
C ASN A 253 -8.05 -17.40 -4.46
N ALA A 254 -9.35 -17.12 -4.31
CA ALA A 254 -9.82 -15.95 -3.56
C ALA A 254 -9.34 -16.01 -2.11
N TYR A 255 -9.11 -14.84 -1.53
CA TYR A 255 -8.60 -14.75 -0.16
C TYR A 255 -9.69 -15.16 0.84
N ARG A 256 -9.38 -16.14 1.70
CA ARG A 256 -10.26 -16.58 2.79
C ARG A 256 -9.53 -16.29 4.11
N TRP A 257 -10.08 -15.42 4.95
CA TRP A 257 -9.42 -14.96 6.18
C TRP A 257 -9.10 -16.11 7.14
N LYS A 258 -9.97 -17.12 7.20
CA LYS A 258 -9.78 -18.30 8.06
C LYS A 258 -8.51 -19.09 7.71
N GLU A 259 -8.10 -19.04 6.45
CA GLU A 259 -6.87 -19.70 5.99
C GLU A 259 -5.60 -18.96 6.41
N SER A 260 -5.76 -17.71 6.93
CA SER A 260 -4.65 -16.79 7.22
C SER A 260 -4.44 -16.53 8.71
N ILE A 261 -5.12 -17.26 9.59
CA ILE A 261 -4.97 -17.12 11.05
C ILE A 261 -4.46 -18.41 11.68
N GLY A 262 -4.04 -18.35 12.94
CA GLY A 262 -3.48 -19.49 13.66
C GLY A 262 -1.97 -19.60 13.44
N SER A 263 -1.38 -20.74 13.82
CA SER A 263 0.06 -20.94 13.65
C SER A 263 0.40 -21.05 12.16
N VAL A 264 1.59 -20.55 11.78
CA VAL A 264 1.97 -20.42 10.37
C VAL A 264 2.03 -21.78 9.65
N GLU A 265 2.35 -22.85 10.37
CA GLU A 265 2.37 -24.21 9.78
C GLU A 265 0.98 -24.77 9.48
N GLN A 266 -0.07 -24.11 9.92
CA GLN A 266 -1.46 -24.48 9.60
C GLN A 266 -2.10 -23.55 8.57
N ARG A 267 -1.37 -22.55 8.10
CA ARG A 267 -1.88 -21.63 7.07
C ARG A 267 -1.62 -22.21 5.68
N LYS A 268 -2.55 -21.94 4.78
CA LYS A 268 -2.55 -22.53 3.44
C LYS A 268 -1.69 -21.72 2.47
N THR A 269 -0.73 -22.34 1.82
CA THR A 269 -0.03 -21.71 0.69
C THR A 269 -0.96 -21.68 -0.51
N LYS A 270 -1.14 -20.50 -1.11
CA LYS A 270 -2.09 -20.31 -2.23
C LYS A 270 -1.42 -19.57 -3.39
N TRP A 271 -1.93 -19.79 -4.59
CA TRP A 271 -1.60 -18.97 -5.74
C TRP A 271 -2.17 -17.57 -5.52
N ASN A 272 -1.30 -16.57 -5.63
CA ASN A 272 -1.66 -15.15 -5.51
C ASN A 272 -2.08 -14.64 -6.89
N PHE A 273 -3.11 -13.79 -6.93
CA PHE A 273 -3.59 -13.15 -8.16
C PHE A 273 -2.44 -12.56 -9.00
N TRP A 274 -1.42 -12.03 -8.33
CA TRP A 274 -0.33 -11.30 -8.99
C TRP A 274 0.77 -12.21 -9.56
N GLY A 275 0.57 -13.54 -9.56
CA GLY A 275 1.42 -14.45 -10.32
C GLY A 275 2.55 -15.12 -9.54
N TYR A 276 2.38 -15.24 -8.22
CA TYR A 276 3.32 -15.99 -7.38
C TYR A 276 2.56 -16.71 -6.26
N TYR A 277 3.23 -17.57 -5.52
CA TYR A 277 2.62 -18.23 -4.37
C TYR A 277 2.79 -17.37 -3.12
N GLN A 278 1.76 -17.31 -2.30
CA GLN A 278 1.76 -16.61 -1.01
C GLN A 278 1.56 -17.63 0.12
N THR A 279 2.28 -17.43 1.22
CA THR A 279 2.26 -18.35 2.36
C THR A 279 1.25 -17.96 3.44
N LEU A 280 0.62 -16.78 3.32
CA LEU A 280 -0.26 -16.20 4.33
C LEU A 280 0.45 -16.04 5.69
N GLY A 281 1.78 -15.84 5.67
CA GLY A 281 2.57 -15.64 6.90
C GLY A 281 2.20 -14.40 7.68
N ILE A 282 1.69 -13.37 6.98
CA ILE A 282 0.96 -12.25 7.55
C ILE A 282 -0.48 -12.42 7.08
N GLY A 283 -1.42 -12.45 8.01
CA GLY A 283 -2.82 -12.66 7.71
C GLY A 283 -3.72 -11.73 8.51
N PHE A 284 -5.01 -12.06 8.58
CA PHE A 284 -6.01 -11.16 9.17
C PHE A 284 -5.70 -10.81 10.64
N TYR A 285 -5.21 -11.76 11.42
CA TYR A 285 -4.86 -11.48 12.82
C TYR A 285 -3.73 -10.45 12.90
N GLU A 286 -2.67 -10.64 12.10
CA GLU A 286 -1.53 -9.71 12.07
C GLU A 286 -1.94 -8.34 11.52
N TYR A 287 -2.84 -8.27 10.53
CA TYR A 287 -3.36 -6.98 10.04
C TYR A 287 -4.13 -6.24 11.14
N LEU A 288 -4.92 -6.94 11.94
CA LEU A 288 -5.64 -6.31 13.05
C LEU A 288 -4.67 -5.79 14.12
N LEU A 289 -3.63 -6.56 14.46
CA LEU A 289 -2.57 -6.10 15.36
C LEU A 289 -1.86 -4.87 14.80
N LEU A 290 -1.61 -4.86 13.48
CA LEU A 290 -0.99 -3.71 12.81
C LEU A 290 -1.88 -2.47 12.92
N CYS A 291 -3.19 -2.63 12.73
CA CYS A 291 -4.14 -1.52 12.92
C CYS A 291 -4.03 -0.92 14.32
N GLU A 292 -3.97 -1.78 15.36
CA GLU A 292 -3.79 -1.29 16.73
C GLU A 292 -2.46 -0.55 16.91
N ARG A 293 -1.36 -1.12 16.41
CA ARG A 293 -0.03 -0.49 16.51
C ARG A 293 -0.01 0.90 15.88
N LEU A 294 -0.72 1.05 14.77
CA LEU A 294 -0.77 2.32 14.01
C LEU A 294 -1.90 3.24 14.45
N GLU A 295 -2.71 2.83 15.42
CA GLU A 295 -3.91 3.55 15.88
C GLU A 295 -4.88 3.84 14.71
N ALA A 296 -4.99 2.88 13.78
CA ALA A 296 -5.77 2.99 12.55
C ALA A 296 -7.01 2.09 12.61
N GLU A 297 -8.12 2.56 12.02
CA GLU A 297 -9.34 1.77 11.91
C GLU A 297 -9.12 0.63 10.89
N PRO A 298 -9.45 -0.62 11.23
CA PRO A 298 -9.39 -1.70 10.26
C PRO A 298 -10.54 -1.62 9.25
N VAL A 299 -10.19 -1.76 7.96
CA VAL A 299 -11.16 -1.78 6.86
C VAL A 299 -10.91 -3.06 6.04
N PRO A 300 -11.35 -4.21 6.58
CA PRO A 300 -11.18 -5.48 5.86
C PRO A 300 -12.15 -5.60 4.68
N ILE A 301 -11.65 -6.13 3.56
CA ILE A 301 -12.40 -6.32 2.32
C ILE A 301 -12.65 -7.82 2.13
N PHE A 302 -13.87 -8.17 1.78
CA PHE A 302 -14.30 -9.55 1.59
C PHE A 302 -14.83 -9.77 0.17
N ASN A 303 -14.62 -10.97 -0.34
CA ASN A 303 -15.08 -11.39 -1.65
C ASN A 303 -16.61 -11.59 -1.62
N PRO A 304 -17.34 -11.00 -2.59
CA PRO A 304 -18.81 -11.15 -2.66
C PRO A 304 -19.26 -12.44 -3.38
N GLY A 305 -18.39 -13.47 -3.46
CA GLY A 305 -18.67 -14.70 -4.21
C GLY A 305 -18.45 -14.52 -5.72
N ILE A 306 -17.51 -13.68 -6.10
CA ILE A 306 -17.20 -13.36 -7.50
C ILE A 306 -15.68 -13.26 -7.66
N SER A 307 -15.10 -14.07 -8.56
CA SER A 307 -13.67 -13.95 -8.87
C SER A 307 -13.42 -12.73 -9.75
N PHE A 308 -12.15 -12.48 -10.13
CA PHE A 308 -11.76 -11.27 -10.88
C PHE A 308 -12.68 -11.06 -12.09
N GLN A 309 -13.41 -9.96 -12.07
CA GLN A 309 -14.59 -9.80 -12.93
C GLN A 309 -14.25 -9.41 -14.37
N ILE A 310 -13.07 -8.87 -14.61
CA ILE A 310 -12.68 -8.41 -15.96
C ILE A 310 -12.42 -9.58 -16.91
N GLU A 311 -11.97 -10.73 -16.39
CA GLU A 311 -11.59 -11.90 -17.20
C GLU A 311 -12.34 -13.16 -16.76
N SER A 312 -13.33 -13.58 -17.53
CA SER A 312 -14.02 -14.86 -17.34
C SER A 312 -14.35 -15.17 -15.87
N PRO A 313 -15.13 -14.34 -15.19
CA PRO A 313 -15.36 -14.51 -13.76
C PRO A 313 -16.12 -15.79 -13.42
N GLU A 314 -15.77 -16.37 -12.27
CA GLU A 314 -16.54 -17.41 -11.61
C GLU A 314 -17.51 -16.74 -10.63
N TYR A 315 -18.68 -17.31 -10.49
CA TYR A 315 -19.72 -16.83 -9.57
C TYR A 315 -20.09 -17.96 -8.64
N ALA A 316 -20.09 -17.70 -7.36
CA ALA A 316 -20.55 -18.65 -6.36
C ALA A 316 -22.01 -19.00 -6.62
N SER A 317 -22.35 -20.28 -6.45
CA SER A 317 -23.75 -20.71 -6.42
C SER A 317 -24.46 -20.13 -5.19
N GLU A 318 -25.76 -20.19 -5.14
CA GLU A 318 -26.55 -19.71 -3.99
C GLU A 318 -26.12 -20.40 -2.67
N GLU A 319 -25.74 -21.67 -2.74
CA GLU A 319 -25.29 -22.39 -1.56
C GLU A 319 -23.89 -21.98 -1.13
N GLU A 320 -22.96 -21.86 -2.09
CA GLU A 320 -21.61 -21.37 -1.82
C GLU A 320 -21.62 -19.94 -1.28
N LEU A 321 -22.52 -19.09 -1.78
CA LEU A 321 -22.64 -17.71 -1.34
C LEU A 321 -22.96 -17.62 0.16
N LYS A 322 -23.71 -18.58 0.70
CA LYS A 322 -23.97 -18.65 2.15
C LYS A 322 -22.69 -18.83 2.96
N GLU A 323 -21.74 -19.61 2.41
CA GLU A 323 -20.43 -19.79 3.09
C GLU A 323 -19.61 -18.50 3.07
N TRP A 324 -19.63 -17.76 1.95
CA TRP A 324 -18.95 -16.47 1.85
C TRP A 324 -19.54 -15.45 2.85
N ILE A 325 -20.86 -15.43 2.99
CA ILE A 325 -21.56 -14.57 3.95
C ILE A 325 -21.18 -14.99 5.37
N GLN A 326 -21.20 -16.31 5.65
CA GLN A 326 -20.85 -16.83 6.97
C GLN A 326 -19.40 -16.47 7.35
N ASP A 327 -18.47 -16.47 6.39
CA ASP A 327 -17.08 -16.05 6.65
C ASP A 327 -17.03 -14.62 7.22
N VAL A 328 -17.85 -13.71 6.71
CA VAL A 328 -17.87 -12.32 7.19
C VAL A 328 -18.48 -12.26 8.61
N LEU A 329 -19.55 -13.02 8.85
CA LEU A 329 -20.18 -13.06 10.18
C LEU A 329 -19.21 -13.66 11.21
N ASP A 330 -18.51 -14.73 10.85
CA ASP A 330 -17.50 -15.37 11.69
C ASP A 330 -16.32 -14.41 11.96
N PHE A 331 -15.94 -13.62 10.94
CA PHE A 331 -14.89 -12.61 11.13
C PHE A 331 -15.34 -11.53 12.11
N LEU A 332 -16.57 -11.07 12.01
CA LEU A 332 -17.09 -10.06 12.95
C LEU A 332 -17.17 -10.62 14.37
N GLU A 333 -17.57 -11.89 14.53
CA GLU A 333 -17.51 -12.57 15.81
C GLU A 333 -16.08 -12.65 16.34
N PHE A 334 -15.12 -13.05 15.44
CA PHE A 334 -13.69 -13.09 15.78
C PHE A 334 -13.19 -11.72 16.24
N ALA A 335 -13.54 -10.68 15.51
CA ALA A 335 -12.98 -9.35 15.77
C ALA A 335 -13.66 -8.60 16.93
N ASN A 336 -14.96 -8.78 17.11
CA ASN A 336 -15.76 -7.89 17.96
C ASN A 336 -16.43 -8.56 19.15
N ASP A 337 -16.71 -9.88 19.10
CA ASP A 337 -17.53 -10.51 20.12
C ASP A 337 -16.69 -10.95 21.33
N ALA A 338 -17.37 -11.29 22.41
CA ALA A 338 -16.75 -11.70 23.67
C ALA A 338 -16.06 -13.07 23.52
N THR A 339 -15.15 -13.37 24.44
CA THR A 339 -14.31 -14.58 24.41
C THR A 339 -15.09 -15.88 24.65
N ASP A 340 -16.35 -15.78 25.12
CA ASP A 340 -17.22 -16.95 25.31
C ASP A 340 -17.95 -17.37 24.02
N THR A 341 -17.82 -16.58 22.92
CA THR A 341 -18.23 -17.02 21.58
C THR A 341 -17.14 -17.89 20.95
N TYR A 342 -17.49 -18.67 19.94
CA TYR A 342 -16.51 -19.55 19.30
C TYR A 342 -15.33 -18.75 18.75
N TRP A 343 -15.60 -17.78 17.86
CA TRP A 343 -14.53 -17.03 17.19
C TRP A 343 -13.86 -16.01 18.12
N GLY A 344 -14.60 -15.42 19.08
CA GLY A 344 -13.99 -14.61 20.14
C GLY A 344 -13.03 -15.42 21.00
N GLY A 345 -13.36 -16.68 21.25
CA GLY A 345 -12.48 -17.64 21.94
C GLY A 345 -11.23 -17.96 21.11
N VAL A 346 -11.37 -18.10 19.79
CA VAL A 346 -10.23 -18.29 18.90
C VAL A 346 -9.29 -17.07 18.95
N ARG A 347 -9.84 -15.86 18.87
CA ARG A 347 -9.03 -14.62 19.02
C ARG A 347 -8.24 -14.64 20.33
N ALA A 348 -8.91 -14.98 21.44
CA ALA A 348 -8.27 -15.02 22.76
C ALA A 348 -7.15 -16.06 22.79
N SER A 349 -7.34 -17.23 22.16
CA SER A 349 -6.33 -18.28 22.10
C SER A 349 -5.09 -17.86 21.30
N LEU A 350 -5.24 -16.91 20.36
CA LEU A 350 -4.12 -16.33 19.62
C LEU A 350 -3.38 -15.24 20.43
N GLY A 351 -3.87 -14.91 21.64
CA GLY A 351 -3.21 -13.98 22.54
C GLY A 351 -3.89 -12.61 22.67
N HIS A 352 -5.06 -12.43 22.06
CA HIS A 352 -5.77 -11.14 22.08
C HIS A 352 -7.21 -11.30 22.60
N PRO A 353 -7.42 -11.34 23.92
CA PRO A 353 -8.78 -11.51 24.44
C PRO A 353 -9.71 -10.31 24.20
N GLU A 354 -9.16 -9.09 24.10
CA GLU A 354 -9.97 -7.88 23.90
C GLU A 354 -10.47 -7.80 22.44
N PRO A 355 -11.67 -7.25 22.21
CA PRO A 355 -12.16 -7.08 20.83
C PRO A 355 -11.38 -5.98 20.09
N PHE A 356 -11.22 -6.16 18.78
CA PHE A 356 -10.61 -5.16 17.90
C PHE A 356 -11.56 -4.02 17.53
N ASN A 357 -12.86 -4.20 17.75
CA ASN A 357 -13.90 -3.19 17.49
C ASN A 357 -13.94 -2.73 16.03
N VAL A 358 -13.93 -3.66 15.10
CA VAL A 358 -14.03 -3.40 13.66
C VAL A 358 -15.37 -2.73 13.36
N LYS A 359 -15.34 -1.56 12.75
CA LYS A 359 -16.51 -0.72 12.43
C LYS A 359 -16.88 -0.74 10.94
N TYR A 360 -15.99 -1.18 10.09
CA TYR A 360 -16.13 -1.11 8.63
C TYR A 360 -15.90 -2.48 8.00
N ILE A 361 -16.73 -2.84 7.03
CA ILE A 361 -16.58 -4.06 6.23
C ILE A 361 -16.77 -3.68 4.76
N GLY A 362 -15.77 -3.98 3.93
CA GLY A 362 -15.92 -3.86 2.49
C GLY A 362 -16.42 -5.17 1.89
N VAL A 363 -17.42 -5.10 1.04
CA VAL A 363 -17.97 -6.26 0.30
C VAL A 363 -17.69 -6.06 -1.17
N GLY A 364 -16.66 -6.73 -1.66
CA GLY A 364 -16.22 -6.62 -3.05
C GLY A 364 -15.01 -5.71 -3.26
N ASN A 365 -14.36 -5.92 -4.38
CA ASN A 365 -13.29 -5.08 -4.92
C ASN A 365 -13.52 -4.95 -6.41
N GLU A 366 -13.69 -3.72 -6.90
CA GLU A 366 -13.89 -3.44 -8.33
C GLU A 366 -14.98 -4.33 -8.97
N ASN A 367 -16.01 -4.63 -8.21
CA ASN A 367 -17.15 -5.40 -8.69
C ASN A 367 -18.27 -4.48 -9.18
N TRP A 368 -19.03 -4.93 -10.16
CA TRP A 368 -20.14 -4.14 -10.71
C TRP A 368 -21.20 -5.04 -11.33
N GLY A 369 -22.36 -4.47 -11.63
CA GLY A 369 -23.44 -5.11 -12.34
C GLY A 369 -24.41 -5.87 -11.45
N PRO A 370 -25.55 -6.31 -12.02
CA PRO A 370 -26.68 -6.85 -11.24
C PRO A 370 -26.31 -8.02 -10.32
N ARG A 371 -25.46 -8.95 -10.77
CA ARG A 371 -25.07 -10.10 -9.94
C ARG A 371 -24.33 -9.67 -8.67
N TYR A 372 -23.41 -8.69 -8.80
CA TYR A 372 -22.73 -8.13 -7.63
C TYR A 372 -23.72 -7.42 -6.70
N TRP A 373 -24.63 -6.63 -7.26
CA TRP A 373 -25.60 -5.87 -6.46
C TRP A 373 -26.50 -6.80 -5.64
N GLU A 374 -26.97 -7.91 -6.25
CA GLU A 374 -27.76 -8.93 -5.57
C GLU A 374 -26.97 -9.58 -4.43
N ASN A 375 -25.71 -9.96 -4.69
CA ASN A 375 -24.86 -10.55 -3.68
C ASN A 375 -24.62 -9.56 -2.53
N PHE A 376 -24.28 -8.30 -2.86
CA PHE A 376 -24.06 -7.24 -1.85
C PHE A 376 -25.27 -7.10 -0.91
N GLU A 377 -26.49 -7.11 -1.45
CA GLU A 377 -27.69 -7.02 -0.61
C GLU A 377 -27.80 -8.18 0.36
N LYS A 378 -27.49 -9.40 -0.08
CA LYS A 378 -27.51 -10.59 0.81
C LYS A 378 -26.47 -10.46 1.94
N PHE A 379 -25.26 -9.96 1.62
CA PHE A 379 -24.26 -9.66 2.64
C PHE A 379 -24.75 -8.59 3.59
N ARG A 380 -25.28 -7.48 3.05
CA ARG A 380 -25.76 -6.35 3.86
C ARG A 380 -26.86 -6.78 4.81
N GLU A 381 -27.84 -7.52 4.34
CA GLU A 381 -28.94 -8.03 5.16
C GLU A 381 -28.41 -8.90 6.31
N ALA A 382 -27.53 -9.84 6.02
CA ALA A 382 -26.97 -10.75 7.02
C ALA A 382 -26.14 -10.00 8.07
N ILE A 383 -25.26 -9.09 7.63
CA ILE A 383 -24.40 -8.31 8.53
C ILE A 383 -25.24 -7.41 9.42
N LYS A 384 -26.16 -6.62 8.83
CA LYS A 384 -26.97 -5.65 9.59
C LYS A 384 -27.92 -6.31 10.59
N LYS A 385 -28.35 -7.53 10.32
CA LYS A 385 -29.19 -8.30 11.24
C LYS A 385 -28.46 -8.59 12.57
N ARG A 386 -27.16 -8.88 12.53
CA ARG A 386 -26.37 -9.24 13.72
C ARG A 386 -25.52 -8.08 14.24
N TYR A 387 -25.01 -7.26 13.34
CA TYR A 387 -24.07 -6.15 13.63
C TYR A 387 -24.61 -4.85 12.99
N PRO A 388 -25.70 -4.28 13.53
CA PRO A 388 -26.39 -3.14 12.88
C PRO A 388 -25.51 -1.89 12.77
N ASP A 389 -24.54 -1.72 13.65
CA ASP A 389 -23.70 -0.53 13.70
C ASP A 389 -22.50 -0.60 12.74
N VAL A 390 -22.18 -1.78 12.22
CA VAL A 390 -21.06 -1.95 11.27
C VAL A 390 -21.42 -1.25 9.96
N LYS A 391 -20.52 -0.39 9.48
CA LYS A 391 -20.66 0.33 8.20
C LYS A 391 -20.19 -0.58 7.05
N ILE A 392 -20.98 -0.64 5.99
CA ILE A 392 -20.70 -1.53 4.88
C ILE A 392 -20.30 -0.71 3.65
N ILE A 393 -19.16 -1.06 3.08
CA ILE A 393 -18.59 -0.38 1.93
C ILE A 393 -18.94 -1.19 0.67
N PHE A 394 -19.56 -0.50 -0.28
CA PHE A 394 -19.98 -1.02 -1.58
C PHE A 394 -18.86 -0.76 -2.59
N SER A 395 -18.49 -1.78 -3.33
CA SER A 395 -17.44 -1.65 -4.36
C SER A 395 -17.96 -0.90 -5.59
N GLY A 396 -17.22 0.12 -6.03
CA GLY A 396 -17.38 0.67 -7.37
C GLY A 396 -16.66 -0.20 -8.41
N PRO A 397 -16.94 0.00 -9.72
CA PRO A 397 -16.18 -0.68 -10.77
C PRO A 397 -14.73 -0.14 -10.85
N PRO A 398 -13.85 -0.79 -11.63
CA PRO A 398 -12.48 -0.29 -11.79
C PRO A 398 -12.37 1.05 -12.52
N SER A 399 -13.46 1.50 -13.14
CA SER A 399 -13.53 2.79 -13.84
C SER A 399 -14.08 3.88 -12.91
N TYR A 400 -13.54 5.07 -13.02
CA TYR A 400 -13.98 6.24 -12.24
C TYR A 400 -14.91 7.16 -13.05
N GLU A 401 -15.34 6.69 -14.22
CA GLU A 401 -16.29 7.39 -15.10
C GLU A 401 -16.86 6.38 -16.10
N GLY A 402 -17.80 6.82 -16.95
CA GLY A 402 -18.40 5.95 -17.95
C GLY A 402 -19.66 5.28 -17.46
N THR A 403 -20.16 4.32 -18.25
CA THR A 403 -21.50 3.72 -18.06
C THR A 403 -21.58 2.89 -16.78
N ASP A 404 -20.62 2.00 -16.57
CA ASP A 404 -20.64 1.12 -15.40
C ASP A 404 -20.55 1.93 -14.10
N PHE A 405 -19.71 2.96 -14.07
CA PHE A 405 -19.57 3.87 -12.94
C PHE A 405 -20.90 4.58 -12.64
N ARG A 406 -21.53 5.16 -13.69
CA ARG A 406 -22.81 5.87 -13.51
C ARG A 406 -23.92 4.93 -13.05
N GLN A 407 -23.97 3.71 -13.57
CA GLN A 407 -24.97 2.71 -13.16
C GLN A 407 -24.76 2.27 -11.71
N ALA A 408 -23.51 2.02 -11.32
CA ALA A 408 -23.18 1.64 -9.94
C ALA A 408 -23.59 2.76 -8.96
N TRP A 409 -23.27 4.02 -9.28
CA TRP A 409 -23.65 5.17 -8.45
C TRP A 409 -25.16 5.34 -8.37
N ARG A 410 -25.87 5.16 -9.48
CA ARG A 410 -27.35 5.23 -9.49
C ARG A 410 -27.90 4.18 -8.53
N TRP A 411 -27.45 2.93 -8.69
CA TRP A 411 -27.91 1.84 -7.85
C TRP A 411 -27.62 2.10 -6.38
N ALA A 412 -26.42 2.56 -6.08
CA ALA A 412 -26.00 2.86 -4.69
C ALA A 412 -26.89 3.92 -4.03
N ARG A 413 -27.23 4.99 -4.77
CA ARG A 413 -28.14 6.03 -4.26
C ARG A 413 -29.55 5.50 -4.04
N GLU A 414 -30.09 4.76 -5.03
CA GLU A 414 -31.45 4.22 -4.96
C GLU A 414 -31.61 3.19 -3.83
N ASN A 415 -30.53 2.54 -3.43
CA ASN A 415 -30.53 1.50 -2.40
C ASN A 415 -29.89 1.93 -1.08
N ASN A 416 -29.68 3.23 -0.89
CA ASN A 416 -29.19 3.82 0.36
C ASN A 416 -27.87 3.17 0.85
N VAL A 417 -26.93 2.97 -0.07
CA VAL A 417 -25.59 2.49 0.29
C VAL A 417 -24.92 3.53 1.21
N GLU A 418 -24.26 3.07 2.26
CA GLU A 418 -23.61 3.96 3.23
C GLU A 418 -22.34 4.57 2.67
N ILE A 419 -21.46 3.74 2.10
CA ILE A 419 -20.13 4.15 1.61
C ILE A 419 -19.88 3.47 0.26
N PHE A 420 -19.44 4.27 -0.72
CA PHE A 420 -19.10 3.81 -2.07
C PHE A 420 -17.59 3.90 -2.25
N ASP A 421 -16.94 2.79 -2.63
CA ASP A 421 -15.51 2.72 -2.87
C ASP A 421 -15.21 3.11 -4.31
N GLU A 422 -14.54 4.26 -4.51
CA GLU A 422 -14.07 4.72 -5.83
C GLU A 422 -12.59 4.43 -6.00
N HIS A 423 -12.21 3.98 -7.21
CA HIS A 423 -10.81 3.78 -7.58
C HIS A 423 -10.47 4.72 -8.74
N ILE A 424 -9.36 5.47 -8.62
CA ILE A 424 -8.95 6.47 -9.62
C ILE A 424 -7.47 6.31 -9.96
N TYR A 425 -7.20 5.67 -11.08
CA TYR A 425 -5.86 5.63 -11.67
C TYR A 425 -5.89 6.49 -12.93
N ALA A 426 -5.39 7.72 -12.84
CA ALA A 426 -5.57 8.73 -13.88
C ALA A 426 -4.26 9.44 -14.18
N SER A 427 -4.20 10.14 -15.32
CA SER A 427 -3.01 10.94 -15.65
C SER A 427 -2.89 12.15 -14.72
N PRO A 428 -1.69 12.72 -14.55
CA PRO A 428 -1.53 13.97 -13.81
C PRO A 428 -2.43 15.07 -14.31
N GLU A 429 -2.60 15.16 -15.63
CA GLU A 429 -3.45 16.18 -16.28
C GLU A 429 -4.91 16.02 -15.85
N TRP A 430 -5.40 14.79 -15.81
CA TRP A 430 -6.76 14.52 -15.35
C TRP A 430 -6.93 14.92 -13.89
N MET A 431 -5.99 14.56 -13.02
CA MET A 431 -6.06 14.89 -11.58
C MET A 431 -6.08 16.40 -11.35
N LEU A 432 -5.19 17.15 -12.03
CA LEU A 432 -5.15 18.60 -11.95
C LEU A 432 -6.45 19.25 -12.43
N ALA A 433 -7.08 18.68 -13.45
CA ALA A 433 -8.33 19.21 -14.02
C ALA A 433 -9.58 18.83 -13.20
N ASN A 434 -9.48 17.85 -12.29
CA ASN A 434 -10.63 17.30 -11.59
C ASN A 434 -10.57 17.50 -10.06
N THR A 435 -9.84 18.50 -9.59
CA THR A 435 -9.76 18.82 -8.15
C THR A 435 -11.11 19.23 -7.56
N ASP A 436 -12.07 19.59 -8.41
CA ASP A 436 -13.42 19.97 -8.00
C ASP A 436 -14.44 18.82 -8.17
N ARG A 437 -13.98 17.59 -8.42
CA ARG A 437 -14.84 16.42 -8.67
C ARG A 437 -15.94 16.28 -7.61
N TYR A 438 -15.56 16.31 -6.35
CA TYR A 438 -16.47 16.05 -5.23
C TYR A 438 -17.35 17.24 -4.82
N ASN A 439 -17.11 18.43 -5.39
CA ASN A 439 -17.96 19.62 -5.13
C ASN A 439 -19.43 19.37 -5.52
N ARG A 440 -19.66 18.49 -6.47
CA ARG A 440 -21.00 18.23 -7.05
C ARG A 440 -21.70 17.00 -6.47
N TYR A 441 -21.02 16.27 -5.57
CA TYR A 441 -21.62 15.06 -4.99
C TYR A 441 -22.70 15.44 -3.97
N ASP A 442 -23.74 14.62 -3.90
CA ASP A 442 -24.83 14.81 -2.95
C ASP A 442 -24.34 14.59 -1.51
N ARG A 443 -24.40 15.62 -0.70
CA ARG A 443 -23.97 15.57 0.71
C ARG A 443 -24.80 14.60 1.55
N ASN A 444 -26.02 14.33 1.12
CA ASN A 444 -26.95 13.41 1.80
C ASN A 444 -26.93 11.99 1.21
N GLY A 445 -26.15 11.77 0.15
CA GLY A 445 -25.99 10.46 -0.50
C GLY A 445 -24.91 9.61 0.16
N PRO A 446 -24.55 8.49 -0.50
CA PRO A 446 -23.46 7.66 -0.02
C PRO A 446 -22.16 8.46 0.18
N LYS A 447 -21.44 8.18 1.26
CA LYS A 447 -20.09 8.73 1.45
C LYS A 447 -19.13 8.01 0.49
N VAL A 448 -17.97 8.61 0.25
CA VAL A 448 -16.96 8.05 -0.64
C VAL A 448 -15.76 7.57 0.19
N MET A 449 -15.35 6.34 -0.09
CA MET A 449 -14.02 5.86 0.19
C MET A 449 -13.25 5.95 -1.14
N LEU A 450 -12.20 6.77 -1.22
CA LEU A 450 -11.29 6.77 -2.36
C LEU A 450 -10.24 5.69 -2.03
N GLY A 451 -10.64 4.43 -2.24
CA GLY A 451 -9.92 3.28 -1.70
C GLY A 451 -8.64 2.95 -2.41
N GLU A 452 -8.53 3.37 -3.68
CA GLU A 452 -7.29 3.24 -4.44
C GLU A 452 -7.15 4.43 -5.38
N TYR A 453 -6.00 5.12 -5.36
CA TYR A 453 -5.73 6.14 -6.36
C TYR A 453 -4.22 6.35 -6.53
N ALA A 454 -3.83 6.74 -7.72
CA ALA A 454 -2.48 7.18 -8.04
C ALA A 454 -2.48 7.95 -9.37
N ALA A 455 -1.56 8.90 -9.51
CA ALA A 455 -1.31 9.56 -10.79
C ALA A 455 -0.41 8.67 -11.65
N HIS A 456 -0.87 8.33 -12.85
CA HIS A 456 -0.12 7.51 -13.80
C HIS A 456 0.47 8.40 -14.90
N THR A 457 1.75 8.74 -14.78
CA THR A 457 2.50 9.44 -15.82
C THR A 457 2.80 8.50 -16.99
N ASP A 458 3.27 9.06 -18.09
CA ASP A 458 3.85 8.24 -19.16
C ASP A 458 5.00 7.41 -18.58
N GLY A 459 4.98 6.10 -18.83
CA GLY A 459 5.95 5.17 -18.23
C GLY A 459 5.70 4.88 -16.76
N LYS A 460 4.60 5.38 -16.18
CA LYS A 460 4.15 5.10 -14.80
C LYS A 460 5.28 5.31 -13.78
N ARG A 461 5.92 6.48 -13.84
CA ARG A 461 7.06 6.82 -12.98
C ARG A 461 6.60 7.37 -11.64
N ASN A 462 7.35 7.05 -10.58
CA ASN A 462 7.19 7.66 -9.24
C ASN A 462 7.97 8.98 -9.18
N ASN A 463 7.61 9.93 -10.06
CA ASN A 463 8.30 11.22 -10.14
C ASN A 463 7.52 12.34 -9.46
N TRP A 464 8.17 13.52 -9.36
CA TRP A 464 7.56 14.67 -8.68
C TRP A 464 6.30 15.18 -9.42
N GLN A 465 6.24 15.05 -10.74
CA GLN A 465 5.04 15.43 -11.52
C GLN A 465 3.80 14.66 -11.05
N ALA A 466 3.94 13.34 -10.87
CA ALA A 466 2.82 12.52 -10.36
C ALA A 466 2.41 12.99 -8.97
N ALA A 467 3.37 13.17 -8.07
CA ALA A 467 3.11 13.56 -6.69
C ALA A 467 2.47 14.96 -6.57
N LEU A 468 2.90 15.91 -7.42
CA LEU A 468 2.27 17.25 -7.46
C LEU A 468 0.80 17.17 -7.87
N ALA A 469 0.48 16.32 -8.87
CA ALA A 469 -0.91 16.16 -9.32
C ALA A 469 -1.76 15.51 -8.23
N GLU A 470 -1.21 14.51 -7.54
CA GLU A 470 -1.88 13.86 -6.40
C GLU A 470 -2.12 14.88 -5.27
N ALA A 471 -1.12 15.70 -4.95
CA ALA A 471 -1.24 16.73 -3.93
C ALA A 471 -2.34 17.75 -4.29
N ALA A 472 -2.36 18.20 -5.53
CA ALA A 472 -3.40 19.12 -6.02
C ALA A 472 -4.79 18.49 -5.89
N PHE A 473 -4.93 17.23 -6.32
CA PHE A 473 -6.18 16.48 -6.22
C PHE A 473 -6.62 16.35 -4.76
N LEU A 474 -5.69 16.04 -3.85
CA LEU A 474 -5.97 15.93 -2.42
C LEU A 474 -6.50 17.24 -1.80
N THR A 475 -6.12 18.41 -2.32
CA THR A 475 -6.71 19.66 -1.79
C THR A 475 -8.21 19.70 -2.00
N GLY A 476 -8.68 19.18 -3.15
CA GLY A 476 -10.11 19.07 -3.45
C GLY A 476 -10.79 17.97 -2.64
N VAL A 477 -10.11 16.86 -2.44
CA VAL A 477 -10.62 15.73 -1.66
C VAL A 477 -10.80 16.17 -0.19
N GLU A 478 -9.80 16.79 0.42
CA GLU A 478 -9.88 17.33 1.80
C GLU A 478 -10.98 18.37 1.96
N ARG A 479 -11.10 19.29 1.01
CA ARG A 479 -12.14 20.33 1.04
C ARG A 479 -13.55 19.71 1.08
N ASN A 480 -13.71 18.50 0.57
CA ASN A 480 -14.97 17.77 0.49
C ASN A 480 -15.03 16.58 1.48
N SER A 481 -14.48 16.75 2.68
CA SER A 481 -14.42 15.69 3.69
C SER A 481 -15.79 15.29 4.26
N ASP A 482 -16.83 16.03 3.95
CA ASP A 482 -18.22 15.63 4.23
C ASP A 482 -18.75 14.61 3.21
N VAL A 483 -18.08 14.45 2.08
CA VAL A 483 -18.38 13.44 1.07
C VAL A 483 -17.32 12.34 1.11
N VAL A 484 -16.04 12.69 0.97
CA VAL A 484 -14.94 11.69 1.00
C VAL A 484 -14.47 11.54 2.44
N ILE A 485 -14.69 10.37 3.00
CA ILE A 485 -14.35 10.11 4.42
C ILE A 485 -13.09 9.27 4.60
N MET A 486 -12.56 8.70 3.51
CA MET A 486 -11.36 7.85 3.50
C MET A 486 -10.66 8.01 2.16
N ALA A 487 -9.34 8.10 2.16
CA ALA A 487 -8.54 8.12 0.94
C ALA A 487 -7.21 7.40 1.16
N SER A 488 -6.85 6.48 0.25
CA SER A 488 -5.59 5.74 0.32
C SER A 488 -4.94 5.58 -1.06
N TYR A 489 -3.66 5.92 -1.13
CA TYR A 489 -2.83 5.69 -2.32
C TYR A 489 -2.61 4.18 -2.52
N ALA A 490 -2.56 3.74 -3.77
CA ALA A 490 -2.34 2.34 -4.10
C ALA A 490 -1.45 2.17 -5.33
N PRO A 491 -0.61 1.10 -5.36
CA PRO A 491 -0.28 0.18 -4.24
C PRO A 491 0.74 0.76 -3.25
N LEU A 492 0.84 0.10 -2.09
CA LEU A 492 1.67 0.57 -0.97
C LEU A 492 3.16 0.24 -1.16
N PHE A 493 3.48 -1.03 -1.44
CA PHE A 493 4.84 -1.56 -1.38
C PHE A 493 5.28 -2.17 -2.71
N ASN A 494 6.58 -2.02 -3.02
CA ASN A 494 7.19 -2.67 -4.18
C ASN A 494 8.60 -3.18 -3.82
N ARG A 495 8.83 -4.48 -3.94
CA ARG A 495 10.17 -5.06 -3.84
C ARG A 495 10.90 -4.85 -5.17
N VAL A 496 12.02 -4.13 -5.14
CA VAL A 496 12.82 -3.82 -6.34
C VAL A 496 13.22 -5.12 -7.06
N GLY A 497 12.96 -5.19 -8.35
CA GLY A 497 13.23 -6.37 -9.18
C GLY A 497 12.12 -7.41 -9.20
N TRP A 498 11.04 -7.21 -8.44
CA TRP A 498 9.95 -8.17 -8.29
C TRP A 498 8.58 -7.55 -8.57
N SER A 499 8.53 -6.47 -9.33
CA SER A 499 7.32 -5.68 -9.58
C SER A 499 6.33 -6.40 -10.49
N GLN A 500 5.05 -6.37 -10.13
CA GLN A 500 3.92 -6.73 -11.00
C GLN A 500 3.16 -5.49 -11.44
N TRP A 501 3.26 -4.40 -10.67
CA TRP A 501 2.53 -3.15 -10.91
C TRP A 501 3.38 -1.96 -10.46
N VAL A 502 3.30 -0.87 -11.17
CA VAL A 502 3.89 0.43 -10.82
C VAL A 502 2.91 1.53 -11.24
N PRO A 503 2.92 2.73 -10.62
CA PRO A 503 3.83 3.23 -9.58
C PRO A 503 3.40 2.77 -8.17
N ASP A 504 4.27 2.92 -7.17
CA ASP A 504 4.04 2.45 -5.79
C ASP A 504 4.53 3.48 -4.78
N LEU A 505 4.01 3.42 -3.55
CA LEU A 505 4.30 4.45 -2.55
C LEU A 505 5.67 4.27 -1.91
N ILE A 506 6.03 3.02 -1.54
CA ILE A 506 7.26 2.68 -0.80
C ILE A 506 7.99 1.57 -1.55
N TRP A 507 9.27 1.80 -1.85
CA TRP A 507 10.11 0.80 -2.50
C TRP A 507 11.13 0.24 -1.53
N PHE A 508 11.40 -1.06 -1.60
CA PHE A 508 12.31 -1.72 -0.67
C PHE A 508 13.06 -2.88 -1.36
N ASP A 509 14.12 -3.33 -0.71
CA ASP A 509 14.82 -4.57 -1.06
C ASP A 509 14.99 -5.42 0.22
N GLY A 510 15.96 -6.30 0.26
CA GLY A 510 16.19 -7.19 1.40
C GLY A 510 16.57 -6.46 2.69
N TYR A 511 17.03 -5.21 2.64
CA TYR A 511 17.55 -4.49 3.80
C TYR A 511 17.42 -2.97 3.75
N ARG A 512 16.97 -2.40 2.63
CA ARG A 512 16.80 -0.94 2.46
C ARG A 512 15.36 -0.61 2.10
N VAL A 513 14.97 0.62 2.38
CA VAL A 513 13.63 1.14 2.07
C VAL A 513 13.73 2.63 1.73
N PHE A 514 12.90 3.10 0.81
CA PHE A 514 12.74 4.53 0.58
C PHE A 514 11.29 4.86 0.21
N GLY A 515 10.88 6.08 0.60
CA GLY A 515 9.60 6.65 0.20
C GLY A 515 9.74 7.41 -1.12
N THR A 516 8.76 7.23 -2.00
CA THR A 516 8.68 7.98 -3.26
C THR A 516 8.26 9.44 -3.00
N PRO A 517 8.31 10.33 -3.99
CA PRO A 517 7.71 11.65 -3.83
C PRO A 517 6.24 11.60 -3.40
N SER A 518 5.46 10.65 -3.93
CA SER A 518 4.06 10.43 -3.52
C SER A 518 3.96 10.06 -2.04
N TYR A 519 4.89 9.27 -1.51
CA TYR A 519 4.95 8.93 -0.07
C TYR A 519 5.02 10.21 0.78
N TYR A 520 5.90 11.13 0.40
CA TYR A 520 6.08 12.36 1.18
C TYR A 520 4.87 13.29 1.07
N VAL A 521 4.18 13.28 -0.07
CA VAL A 521 2.89 14.00 -0.20
C VAL A 521 1.84 13.41 0.75
N GLN A 522 1.66 12.08 0.73
CA GLN A 522 0.69 11.40 1.62
C GLN A 522 1.02 11.71 3.09
N ARG A 523 2.29 11.59 3.46
CA ARG A 523 2.76 11.84 4.83
C ARG A 523 2.47 13.29 5.27
N VAL A 524 2.85 14.26 4.45
CA VAL A 524 2.67 15.69 4.79
C VAL A 524 1.19 16.03 4.90
N PHE A 525 0.34 15.49 4.02
CA PHE A 525 -1.10 15.73 4.11
C PHE A 525 -1.69 15.08 5.38
N ALA A 526 -1.31 13.86 5.71
CA ALA A 526 -1.80 13.17 6.91
C ALA A 526 -1.34 13.87 8.20
N GLU A 527 -0.06 14.24 8.28
CA GLU A 527 0.49 14.96 9.44
C GLU A 527 -0.15 16.33 9.63
N ASN A 528 -0.71 16.90 8.58
CA ASN A 528 -1.27 18.26 8.57
C ASN A 528 -2.75 18.24 8.16
N ARG A 529 -3.49 17.21 8.58
CA ARG A 529 -4.89 17.03 8.23
C ARG A 529 -5.78 18.20 8.72
N GLY A 530 -5.66 18.58 9.98
CA GLY A 530 -6.58 19.47 10.67
C GLY A 530 -7.85 18.73 11.08
N ASP A 531 -8.73 19.42 11.79
CA ASP A 531 -10.00 18.85 12.30
C ASP A 531 -11.21 19.36 11.51
N VAL A 532 -11.11 20.56 10.95
CA VAL A 532 -12.23 21.19 10.23
C VAL A 532 -11.70 22.02 9.06
N VAL A 533 -12.42 21.98 7.95
CA VAL A 533 -12.12 22.81 6.78
C VAL A 533 -12.56 24.26 7.07
N ILE A 534 -11.73 25.23 6.71
CA ILE A 534 -12.05 26.65 6.86
C ILE A 534 -12.36 27.22 5.47
N HIS A 535 -13.42 28.00 5.39
CA HIS A 535 -13.83 28.62 4.12
C HIS A 535 -12.71 29.51 3.58
N SER A 536 -12.36 29.30 2.34
CA SER A 536 -11.30 30.08 1.68
C SER A 536 -11.56 30.20 0.19
N GLU A 537 -11.18 31.35 -0.35
CA GLU A 537 -11.34 31.65 -1.78
C GLU A 537 -10.01 32.18 -2.32
N LEU A 538 -9.50 31.53 -3.33
CA LEU A 538 -8.30 32.00 -4.04
C LEU A 538 -8.73 32.63 -5.37
N THR A 539 -8.34 33.90 -5.61
CA THR A 539 -8.52 34.50 -6.93
C THR A 539 -7.55 33.81 -7.87
N ASN A 540 -8.10 33.04 -8.78
CA ASN A 540 -7.34 32.02 -9.50
C ASN A 540 -7.90 31.88 -10.91
N GLU A 541 -7.19 32.46 -11.88
CA GLU A 541 -7.63 32.35 -13.27
C GLU A 541 -7.48 30.91 -13.74
N GLU A 542 -8.54 30.40 -14.36
CA GLU A 542 -8.50 29.11 -15.02
C GLU A 542 -8.04 29.30 -16.46
N TYR A 543 -7.31 28.32 -16.97
CA TYR A 543 -6.92 28.29 -18.37
C TYR A 543 -7.18 26.90 -18.97
N ARG A 544 -7.31 26.84 -20.28
CA ARG A 544 -7.57 25.59 -20.98
C ARG A 544 -6.34 25.18 -21.79
N MET A 545 -6.00 23.90 -21.69
CA MET A 545 -4.92 23.30 -22.47
C MET A 545 -5.22 21.82 -22.68
N PHE A 546 -5.08 21.35 -23.91
CA PHE A 546 -5.33 19.94 -24.30
C PHE A 546 -6.69 19.40 -23.84
N GLY A 547 -7.73 20.25 -23.88
CA GLY A 547 -9.10 19.84 -23.52
C GLY A 547 -9.41 19.87 -22.03
N TYR A 548 -8.43 20.12 -21.20
CA TYR A 548 -8.57 20.22 -19.75
C TYR A 548 -8.63 21.67 -19.28
N ARG A 549 -9.23 21.88 -18.14
CA ARG A 549 -9.30 23.18 -17.46
C ARG A 549 -8.46 23.11 -16.19
N TYR A 550 -7.47 23.99 -16.07
CA TYR A 550 -6.50 24.03 -14.98
C TYR A 550 -6.60 25.30 -14.19
N LYS A 551 -6.15 25.26 -12.93
CA LYS A 551 -5.97 26.42 -12.05
C LYS A 551 -4.47 26.75 -11.94
N HIS A 552 -4.14 28.00 -11.65
CA HIS A 552 -2.75 28.39 -11.41
C HIS A 552 -2.20 27.84 -10.10
N LEU A 553 -3.05 27.73 -9.08
CA LEU A 553 -2.71 27.16 -7.77
C LEU A 553 -3.88 26.33 -7.25
N TYR A 554 -3.57 25.35 -6.43
CA TYR A 554 -4.56 24.48 -5.78
C TYR A 554 -4.40 24.60 -4.27
N HIS A 555 -5.50 24.69 -3.52
CA HIS A 555 -5.39 24.95 -2.08
C HIS A 555 -6.51 24.32 -1.27
N VAL A 556 -6.24 24.12 0.02
CA VAL A 556 -7.23 23.85 1.06
C VAL A 556 -6.73 24.46 2.36
N VAL A 557 -7.65 24.98 3.16
CA VAL A 557 -7.35 25.55 4.47
C VAL A 557 -8.11 24.76 5.53
N THR A 558 -7.39 24.33 6.57
CA THR A 558 -7.97 23.57 7.68
C THR A 558 -7.52 24.18 9.01
N TYR A 559 -8.16 23.76 10.09
CA TYR A 559 -7.82 24.22 11.44
C TYR A 559 -7.62 22.99 12.34
N ASP A 560 -6.53 22.99 13.07
CA ASP A 560 -6.17 21.96 14.05
C ASP A 560 -6.53 22.52 15.44
N GLU A 561 -7.58 21.96 16.04
CA GLU A 561 -8.11 22.43 17.32
C GLU A 561 -7.13 22.22 18.47
N LYS A 562 -6.39 21.12 18.43
CA LYS A 562 -5.44 20.75 19.49
C LYS A 562 -4.24 21.69 19.53
N SER A 563 -3.62 21.92 18.37
CA SER A 563 -2.44 22.80 18.27
C SER A 563 -2.82 24.26 18.18
N LYS A 564 -4.08 24.58 17.92
CA LYS A 564 -4.61 25.94 17.66
C LYS A 564 -3.87 26.57 16.47
N GLU A 565 -3.80 25.81 15.37
CA GLU A 565 -3.11 26.27 14.16
C GLU A 565 -4.03 26.26 12.95
N LEU A 566 -3.99 27.33 12.21
CA LEU A 566 -4.55 27.42 10.87
C LEU A 566 -3.55 26.76 9.93
N ILE A 567 -4.00 25.80 9.15
CA ILE A 567 -3.15 25.03 8.23
C ILE A 567 -3.54 25.38 6.80
N ILE A 568 -2.62 25.96 6.06
CA ILE A 568 -2.85 26.38 4.67
C ILE A 568 -1.98 25.52 3.77
N LYS A 569 -2.60 24.67 2.95
CA LYS A 569 -1.91 23.83 1.98
C LYS A 569 -2.10 24.43 0.60
N VAL A 570 -1.00 24.68 -0.11
CA VAL A 570 -1.03 25.22 -1.48
C VAL A 570 -0.09 24.38 -2.35
N VAL A 571 -0.58 24.00 -3.52
CA VAL A 571 0.18 23.27 -4.52
C VAL A 571 0.36 24.14 -5.75
N ASN A 572 1.61 24.34 -6.16
CA ASN A 572 1.99 25.01 -7.41
C ASN A 572 2.64 23.95 -8.32
N PRO A 573 1.88 23.35 -9.26
CA PRO A 573 2.45 22.33 -10.13
C PRO A 573 3.11 22.89 -11.40
N TRP A 574 3.28 24.21 -11.49
CA TRP A 574 3.69 24.91 -12.71
C TRP A 574 5.11 25.49 -12.60
N PRO A 575 5.74 25.86 -13.74
CA PRO A 575 7.12 26.35 -13.73
C PRO A 575 7.30 27.78 -13.27
N GLU A 576 6.22 28.50 -12.95
CA GLU A 576 6.30 29.90 -12.52
C GLU A 576 6.04 30.04 -11.01
N ASP A 577 6.82 30.87 -10.36
CA ASP A 577 6.55 31.31 -9.00
C ASP A 577 5.24 32.14 -8.99
N ARG A 578 4.45 32.01 -7.93
CA ARG A 578 3.18 32.75 -7.78
C ARG A 578 3.16 33.46 -6.43
N THR A 579 3.15 34.79 -6.44
CA THR A 579 3.01 35.59 -5.22
C THR A 579 1.52 35.76 -4.93
N VAL A 580 1.13 35.44 -3.71
CA VAL A 580 -0.26 35.47 -3.24
C VAL A 580 -0.32 36.37 -1.99
N ARG A 581 -1.28 37.27 -1.97
CA ARG A 581 -1.60 37.99 -0.74
C ARG A 581 -2.63 37.15 0.02
N LEU A 582 -2.25 36.77 1.23
CA LEU A 582 -3.14 36.06 2.15
C LEU A 582 -3.87 37.08 3.01
N GLU A 583 -5.19 36.97 3.10
CA GLU A 583 -6.06 37.83 3.89
C GLU A 583 -6.89 36.93 4.80
N ILE A 584 -6.64 37.03 6.11
CA ILE A 584 -7.26 36.14 7.12
C ILE A 584 -8.21 37.02 7.95
N GLN A 585 -9.47 36.59 8.02
CA GLN A 585 -10.53 37.29 8.73
C GLN A 585 -11.10 36.38 9.83
N GLY A 586 -11.61 37.01 10.88
CA GLY A 586 -12.32 36.32 11.95
C GLY A 586 -11.42 35.76 13.05
N ILE A 587 -10.09 35.94 12.95
CA ILE A 587 -9.15 35.51 13.96
C ILE A 587 -7.85 36.32 13.86
N GLY A 588 -7.10 36.42 14.98
CA GLY A 588 -5.78 36.99 15.00
C GLY A 588 -4.68 35.95 14.95
N LEU A 589 -3.48 36.34 14.53
CA LEU A 589 -2.30 35.46 14.51
C LEU A 589 -1.32 35.88 15.61
N GLU A 590 -0.54 34.90 16.12
CA GLU A 590 0.53 35.16 17.09
C GLU A 590 1.79 35.80 16.43
N GLY A 591 1.86 35.72 15.10
CA GLY A 591 2.96 36.30 14.34
C GLY A 591 4.06 35.29 13.96
N ASN A 592 3.98 34.05 14.45
CA ASN A 592 4.91 33.01 14.17
C ASN A 592 4.18 31.83 13.49
N GLY A 593 4.92 31.09 12.68
CA GLY A 593 4.40 29.90 12.04
C GLY A 593 5.50 28.95 11.62
N LYS A 594 5.08 27.84 11.05
CA LYS A 594 5.96 26.83 10.47
C LYS A 594 5.61 26.65 9.00
N GLU A 595 6.64 26.63 8.16
CA GLU A 595 6.52 26.27 6.76
C GLU A 595 7.05 24.85 6.59
N ILE A 596 6.29 24.02 5.87
CA ILE A 596 6.75 22.70 5.41
C ILE A 596 6.70 22.76 3.88
N LEU A 597 7.83 22.53 3.24
CA LEU A 597 8.01 22.69 1.80
C LEU A 597 8.53 21.41 1.18
N ILE A 598 7.87 20.92 0.13
CA ILE A 598 8.42 19.88 -0.74
C ILE A 598 8.61 20.49 -2.12
N SER A 599 9.77 20.30 -2.73
CA SER A 599 10.10 20.90 -4.02
C SER A 599 11.06 20.04 -4.82
N GLY A 600 11.02 20.19 -6.14
CA GLY A 600 11.93 19.51 -7.06
C GLY A 600 11.54 19.76 -8.50
N GLY A 601 12.31 19.21 -9.43
CA GLY A 601 11.95 19.21 -10.85
C GLY A 601 10.88 18.14 -11.12
N PRO A 602 10.01 18.35 -12.13
CA PRO A 602 8.91 17.40 -12.40
C PRO A 602 9.35 15.94 -12.61
N LYS A 603 10.56 15.75 -13.14
CA LYS A 603 11.09 14.40 -13.42
C LYS A 603 11.90 13.80 -12.27
N ASP A 604 12.10 14.54 -11.17
CA ASP A 604 12.89 14.05 -10.04
C ASP A 604 12.17 12.89 -9.33
N GLU A 605 12.97 11.91 -8.94
CA GLU A 605 12.54 10.71 -8.23
C GLU A 605 13.45 10.50 -7.01
N ASN A 606 12.95 9.72 -6.06
CA ASN A 606 13.75 9.24 -4.94
C ASN A 606 14.27 7.82 -5.25
N SER A 607 15.36 7.45 -4.61
CA SER A 607 15.99 6.14 -4.75
C SER A 607 16.66 5.74 -3.44
N PHE A 608 17.21 4.52 -3.39
CA PHE A 608 18.04 4.08 -2.24
C PHE A 608 19.26 4.95 -2.01
N ASP A 609 19.80 5.55 -3.09
CA ASP A 609 21.05 6.29 -3.01
C ASP A 609 20.83 7.79 -2.77
N GLU A 610 19.65 8.30 -3.11
CA GLU A 610 19.36 9.73 -3.00
C GLU A 610 17.88 10.01 -2.79
N LEU A 611 17.58 10.75 -1.73
CA LEU A 611 16.23 11.26 -1.45
C LEU A 611 16.17 12.74 -1.85
N LYS A 612 15.89 13.01 -3.12
CA LYS A 612 15.79 14.37 -3.65
C LYS A 612 14.54 15.10 -3.15
N ILE A 613 13.42 14.39 -3.11
CA ILE A 613 12.10 14.96 -2.85
C ILE A 613 11.68 14.53 -1.45
N VAL A 614 11.93 15.42 -0.50
CA VAL A 614 11.57 15.24 0.93
C VAL A 614 11.08 16.56 1.49
N PRO A 615 10.23 16.55 2.52
CA PRO A 615 9.80 17.80 3.16
C PRO A 615 10.94 18.48 3.92
N LYS A 616 10.99 19.79 3.83
CA LYS A 616 11.91 20.66 4.58
C LYS A 616 11.07 21.61 5.42
N GLU A 617 11.48 21.82 6.65
CA GLU A 617 10.73 22.69 7.59
C GLU A 617 11.56 23.91 7.97
N ARG A 618 10.86 25.03 8.17
CA ARG A 618 11.47 26.22 8.77
C ARG A 618 10.43 27.03 9.54
N ILE A 619 10.91 27.80 10.50
CA ILE A 619 10.06 28.75 11.24
C ILE A 619 9.95 30.01 10.39
N ILE A 620 8.74 30.55 10.31
CA ILE A 620 8.46 31.82 9.65
C ILE A 620 7.94 32.81 10.72
N THR A 621 8.33 34.07 10.61
CA THR A 621 8.02 35.08 11.60
C THR A 621 7.52 36.38 10.93
N GLY A 622 7.03 37.32 11.73
CA GLY A 622 6.56 38.57 11.24
C GLY A 622 5.20 38.52 10.53
N LEU A 623 4.46 37.45 10.80
CA LEU A 623 3.15 37.22 10.17
C LEU A 623 2.07 38.07 10.84
N ASN A 624 1.16 38.54 10.03
CA ASN A 624 -0.07 39.19 10.50
C ASN A 624 -1.22 38.65 9.65
N THR A 625 -2.42 39.20 9.84
CA THR A 625 -3.60 38.69 9.13
C THR A 625 -3.66 39.10 7.66
N SER A 626 -2.68 39.89 7.20
CA SER A 626 -2.51 40.20 5.77
C SER A 626 -1.01 40.22 5.46
N PHE A 627 -0.56 39.28 4.62
CA PHE A 627 0.85 39.18 4.22
C PHE A 627 0.95 38.57 2.82
N GLU A 628 2.09 38.81 2.19
CA GLU A 628 2.39 38.18 0.90
C GLU A 628 3.29 36.96 1.10
N TYR A 629 3.03 35.93 0.30
CA TYR A 629 3.83 34.72 0.27
C TYR A 629 4.01 34.26 -1.19
N THR A 630 5.23 33.89 -1.55
CA THR A 630 5.55 33.41 -2.91
C THR A 630 5.61 31.88 -2.91
N PHE A 631 4.62 31.26 -3.52
CA PHE A 631 4.59 29.81 -3.75
C PHE A 631 5.47 29.49 -4.95
N LYS A 632 6.63 28.91 -4.70
CA LYS A 632 7.63 28.62 -5.71
C LYS A 632 7.13 27.59 -6.73
N ALA A 633 7.74 27.62 -7.91
CA ALA A 633 7.49 26.65 -8.98
C ALA A 633 7.65 25.21 -8.46
N TYR A 634 6.75 24.34 -8.88
CA TYR A 634 6.81 22.90 -8.60
C TYR A 634 6.92 22.59 -7.09
N THR A 635 6.02 23.17 -6.27
CA THR A 635 6.06 22.97 -4.81
C THR A 635 4.73 22.52 -4.23
N VAL A 636 4.83 21.79 -3.13
CA VAL A 636 3.76 21.62 -2.14
C VAL A 636 4.21 22.41 -0.91
N THR A 637 3.40 23.36 -0.47
CA THR A 637 3.69 24.20 0.69
C THR A 637 2.60 24.04 1.72
N VAL A 638 2.99 23.80 2.97
CA VAL A 638 2.06 23.82 4.11
C VAL A 638 2.53 24.92 5.07
N LEU A 639 1.65 25.87 5.36
CA LEU A 639 1.89 26.90 6.36
C LEU A 639 1.03 26.58 7.58
N ARG A 640 1.65 26.42 8.74
CA ARG A 640 0.97 26.25 10.03
C ARG A 640 1.12 27.55 10.81
N LEU A 641 0.01 28.24 11.05
CA LEU A 641 -0.01 29.58 11.63
C LEU A 641 -0.73 29.52 12.97
N LYS A 642 -0.03 29.89 14.05
CA LYS A 642 -0.61 29.98 15.40
C LYS A 642 -1.67 31.05 15.45
N VAL A 643 -2.85 30.71 15.96
CA VAL A 643 -3.95 31.66 16.13
C VAL A 643 -4.08 32.09 17.59
N ARG A 644 -4.57 33.33 17.82
CA ARG A 644 -4.81 33.94 19.16
C ARG A 644 -6.21 33.67 19.65
#